data_b04836ff0b4c0c4c6f272f1fd6b7198b
#
_entry.id   b04836ff0b4c0c4c6f272f1fd6b7198b
#
_cell.length_a   1.000
_cell.length_b   1.000
_cell.length_c   1.000
_cell.angle_alpha   90.00
_cell.angle_beta   90.00
_cell.angle_gamma   90.00
#
_symmetry.space_group_name_H-M   'P 1'
#
loop_
_entity.id
_entity.type
_entity.pdbx_description
1 polymer ?
#
loop_
_entity_poly.entity_id
_entity_poly.type
_entity_poly.pdbx_seq_one_letter_code
_entity_poly.pdbx_strand_id
1 'polypeptide(L)'
;MLLPQDIAESAQKRTTASHKTVKKAPAKKKPVAAKRDAPAARGMDQDWQKTVALVQNQQDPVARKLLTWIYVTGTKMPIDSKQLIAFKTANPNWPKMGDFREKIEQNIAASLPPADVAAWFVQNPAVTFSGIRAHVDALIRQNQPAQAQAALSSFWKDADLNKNQTATLAGAYKASFAAGDHTSRLDNLIWENRYGEAEYMLAFVDADTRAVAQARIALGKMSKNAPQLAEAVPAARQNDEGLLYERLRWRRRHNMDDGALEIIRQMPTVTTQPELWWGEMNVMARRAMEKHNYAQAYQIAQKHTMTTGIQYSQAEWLLGWLELRRLKAPTNAYKRFDNLYRHVGTAISKSRAAYWAARAAEAVPDHTLAAQWDKVSAQFTSTFYGQLSYQKLYGAPALDAFKDPAIDPAVVASFNQHELVRAVRLLHSVKLDQLIDPFLAKLDALAQSKTDYILTGRLALEAGRYYYTVEANKDLQQKLGLFMFEEGYPTLPPLPAQTPEKALVHAIIHRESMFNPLALSQAGARGLMQLMPATAKAIAKREGETYNIKRLTADPRYNVQIGSAYLRHLVDNYNGFYPMAIAAYNAGPGNVAEWVRAFGDPRQGNIDLIDWIESVPIYETRNYIQRVMESYYIYRLRFGEEPKTVMDFVKK
;
A
#
# COMPACT_ATOMS: atom_id res chain seq x y z
N MET A 1 -1.54 -3.17 -0.96
CA MET A 1 -2.38 -1.98 -1.13
C MET A 1 -2.05 -1.39 -2.49
N LEU A 2 -2.94 -1.57 -3.45
CA LEU A 2 -2.81 -0.95 -4.78
C LEU A 2 -3.23 0.51 -4.65
N LEU A 3 -2.29 1.42 -4.77
CA LEU A 3 -2.59 2.83 -5.02
C LEU A 3 -3.18 2.96 -6.43
N PRO A 4 -4.21 3.77 -6.66
CA PRO A 4 -4.69 4.04 -8.01
C PRO A 4 -3.54 4.66 -8.82
N GLN A 5 -3.19 4.06 -9.93
CA GLN A 5 -2.19 4.54 -10.91
C GLN A 5 -2.44 5.99 -11.38
N ASP A 6 -3.59 6.52 -11.08
CA ASP A 6 -4.15 7.76 -11.59
C ASP A 6 -3.58 9.03 -10.94
N ILE A 7 -3.05 8.94 -9.72
CA ILE A 7 -2.52 10.10 -8.99
C ILE A 7 -1.11 10.47 -9.46
N ALA A 8 -0.31 9.47 -9.84
CA ALA A 8 1.04 9.69 -10.37
C ALA A 8 1.02 10.27 -11.81
N GLU A 9 0.03 9.89 -12.65
CA GLU A 9 -0.10 10.42 -14.01
C GLU A 9 -0.54 11.89 -14.06
N SER A 10 -1.33 12.36 -13.09
CA SER A 10 -1.78 13.76 -13.07
C SER A 10 -0.66 14.74 -12.73
N ALA A 11 0.32 14.32 -11.94
CA ALA A 11 1.50 15.13 -11.61
C ALA A 11 2.48 15.23 -12.81
N GLN A 12 2.56 14.19 -13.64
CA GLN A 12 3.50 14.14 -14.77
C GLN A 12 3.01 14.89 -16.02
N LYS A 13 1.68 15.01 -16.24
CA LYS A 13 1.11 15.70 -17.42
C LYS A 13 1.02 17.21 -17.30
N ARG A 14 1.13 17.78 -16.10
CA ARG A 14 1.10 19.26 -15.91
C ARG A 14 2.46 19.94 -16.13
N THR A 15 3.57 19.21 -16.17
CA THR A 15 4.91 19.76 -16.39
C THR A 15 5.32 19.91 -17.85
N THR A 16 4.47 19.52 -18.83
CA THR A 16 4.82 19.54 -20.27
C THR A 16 4.02 20.53 -21.12
N ALA A 17 3.32 21.48 -20.52
CA ALA A 17 2.61 22.53 -21.25
C ALA A 17 3.42 23.84 -21.32
N SER A 18 4.61 23.80 -21.88
CA SER A 18 5.27 24.99 -22.47
C SER A 18 6.43 24.54 -23.36
N HIS A 19 6.26 24.79 -24.65
CA HIS A 19 7.18 24.88 -25.78
C HIS A 19 7.16 23.81 -26.88
N LYS A 20 6.54 24.26 -28.00
CA LYS A 20 6.90 24.13 -29.43
C LYS A 20 7.11 22.74 -30.07
N THR A 21 6.19 22.48 -30.98
CA THR A 21 6.27 21.73 -32.25
C THR A 21 7.65 21.21 -32.67
N VAL A 22 7.79 19.87 -32.77
CA VAL A 22 8.65 19.20 -33.75
C VAL A 22 8.03 17.85 -34.16
N LYS A 23 8.04 17.63 -35.46
CA LYS A 23 7.64 16.57 -36.37
C LYS A 23 7.53 15.12 -35.87
N LYS A 24 6.49 14.46 -36.42
CA LYS A 24 6.19 13.02 -36.38
C LYS A 24 7.37 12.13 -36.84
N ALA A 25 7.62 11.07 -36.12
CA ALA A 25 8.28 9.86 -36.58
C ALA A 25 7.59 8.61 -35.98
N PRO A 26 7.73 7.39 -36.54
CA PRO A 26 6.65 6.43 -36.66
C PRO A 26 6.44 5.52 -35.43
N ALA A 27 5.22 4.97 -35.36
CA ALA A 27 4.72 4.07 -34.35
C ALA A 27 5.65 2.89 -34.04
N LYS A 28 6.07 2.75 -32.79
CA LYS A 28 6.66 1.52 -32.23
C LYS A 28 5.65 0.80 -31.33
N LYS A 29 5.61 -0.51 -31.51
CA LYS A 29 4.74 -1.52 -30.90
C LYS A 29 4.55 -1.33 -29.39
N LYS A 30 3.31 -1.53 -28.94
CA LYS A 30 2.89 -1.60 -27.52
C LYS A 30 3.76 -2.60 -26.74
N PRO A 31 4.18 -2.27 -25.50
CA PRO A 31 4.72 -3.28 -24.60
C PRO A 31 3.59 -4.19 -24.10
N VAL A 32 3.79 -5.48 -24.29
CA VAL A 32 3.05 -6.53 -23.60
C VAL A 32 3.26 -6.37 -22.10
N ALA A 33 2.19 -6.45 -21.31
CA ALA A 33 2.25 -6.46 -19.87
C ALA A 33 3.29 -7.48 -19.41
N ALA A 34 4.35 -7.01 -18.77
CA ALA A 34 5.37 -7.86 -18.19
C ALA A 34 4.74 -8.64 -17.04
N LYS A 35 4.60 -9.95 -17.19
CA LYS A 35 4.43 -10.87 -16.09
C LYS A 35 5.51 -10.58 -15.06
N ARG A 36 5.14 -10.46 -13.79
CA ARG A 36 6.06 -10.50 -12.66
C ARG A 36 6.75 -11.88 -12.65
N ASP A 37 7.78 -12.04 -13.45
CA ASP A 37 8.77 -13.08 -13.22
C ASP A 37 9.71 -12.54 -12.14
N ALA A 38 9.56 -13.04 -10.92
CA ALA A 38 10.59 -12.88 -9.91
C ALA A 38 11.93 -13.37 -10.50
N PRO A 39 13.05 -12.64 -10.30
CA PRO A 39 14.34 -13.02 -10.88
C PRO A 39 14.85 -14.41 -10.48
N ALA A 40 14.20 -15.07 -9.51
CA ALA A 40 14.57 -16.34 -8.94
C ALA A 40 14.32 -17.56 -9.85
N ALA A 41 13.48 -17.46 -10.89
CA ALA A 41 13.05 -18.68 -11.61
C ALA A 41 14.00 -19.17 -12.72
N ARG A 42 14.97 -18.35 -13.15
CA ARG A 42 15.89 -18.74 -14.25
C ARG A 42 17.23 -19.35 -13.81
N GLY A 43 17.57 -19.33 -12.53
CA GLY A 43 18.84 -19.87 -11.99
C GLY A 43 18.69 -21.20 -11.24
N MET A 44 17.49 -21.66 -10.95
CA MET A 44 17.27 -22.72 -9.97
C MET A 44 17.63 -24.13 -10.44
N ASP A 45 17.63 -24.41 -11.73
CA ASP A 45 17.99 -25.77 -12.22
C ASP A 45 19.50 -26.07 -12.09
N GLN A 46 20.37 -25.06 -12.20
CA GLN A 46 21.81 -25.22 -12.00
C GLN A 46 22.22 -25.11 -10.52
N ASP A 47 21.51 -24.33 -9.70
CA ASP A 47 21.80 -24.15 -8.28
C ASP A 47 21.11 -25.20 -7.38
N TRP A 48 20.17 -25.99 -7.92
CA TRP A 48 19.45 -26.99 -7.11
C TRP A 48 20.38 -28.03 -6.49
N GLN A 49 21.31 -28.60 -7.29
CA GLN A 49 22.27 -29.59 -6.77
C GLN A 49 23.18 -29.00 -5.71
N LYS A 50 23.63 -27.75 -5.88
CA LYS A 50 24.40 -27.03 -4.88
C LYS A 50 23.59 -26.77 -3.62
N THR A 51 22.32 -26.36 -3.76
CA THR A 51 21.40 -26.15 -2.64
C THR A 51 21.21 -27.43 -1.84
N VAL A 52 20.96 -28.55 -2.51
CA VAL A 52 20.83 -29.87 -1.88
C VAL A 52 22.11 -30.26 -1.14
N ALA A 53 23.27 -30.13 -1.78
CA ALA A 53 24.55 -30.46 -1.16
C ALA A 53 24.87 -29.58 0.07
N LEU A 54 24.58 -28.28 -0.01
CA LEU A 54 24.79 -27.36 1.11
C LEU A 54 23.88 -27.69 2.31
N VAL A 55 22.59 -27.97 2.08
CA VAL A 55 21.64 -28.24 3.15
C VAL A 55 21.80 -29.66 3.72
N GLN A 56 22.12 -30.66 2.88
CA GLN A 56 22.37 -32.04 3.34
C GLN A 56 23.60 -32.14 4.27
N ASN A 57 24.58 -31.25 4.10
CA ASN A 57 25.76 -31.21 4.97
C ASN A 57 25.50 -30.57 6.34
N GLN A 58 24.29 -30.05 6.61
CA GLN A 58 23.93 -29.49 7.90
C GLN A 58 23.34 -30.56 8.84
N GLN A 59 23.73 -30.51 10.09
CA GLN A 59 23.24 -31.46 11.10
C GLN A 59 21.87 -31.06 11.69
N ASP A 60 21.34 -29.90 11.32
CA ASP A 60 20.07 -29.39 11.82
C ASP A 60 18.88 -30.19 11.26
N PRO A 61 18.00 -30.76 12.11
CA PRO A 61 16.81 -31.51 11.67
C PRO A 61 15.84 -30.69 10.78
N VAL A 62 15.87 -29.34 10.87
CA VAL A 62 15.09 -28.43 10.02
C VAL A 62 15.53 -28.49 8.57
N ALA A 63 16.77 -28.90 8.30
CA ALA A 63 17.32 -28.98 6.95
C ALA A 63 16.49 -29.84 5.98
N ARG A 64 15.98 -31.00 6.42
CA ARG A 64 15.14 -31.87 5.59
C ARG A 64 13.82 -31.21 5.19
N LYS A 65 13.18 -30.54 6.13
CA LYS A 65 11.95 -29.77 5.86
C LYS A 65 12.23 -28.61 4.91
N LEU A 66 13.34 -27.94 5.11
CA LEU A 66 13.78 -26.82 4.28
C LEU A 66 14.05 -27.27 2.83
N LEU A 67 14.68 -28.43 2.63
CA LEU A 67 14.85 -29.01 1.29
C LEU A 67 13.53 -29.28 0.60
N THR A 68 12.57 -29.91 1.30
CA THR A 68 11.23 -30.13 0.76
C THR A 68 10.56 -28.81 0.40
N TRP A 69 10.65 -27.81 1.27
CA TRP A 69 10.07 -26.49 1.04
C TRP A 69 10.70 -25.79 -0.18
N ILE A 70 12.04 -25.79 -0.28
CA ILE A 70 12.77 -25.22 -1.43
C ILE A 70 12.38 -25.94 -2.73
N TYR A 71 12.32 -27.26 -2.70
CA TYR A 71 11.91 -28.05 -3.87
C TYR A 71 10.49 -27.69 -4.31
N VAL A 72 9.54 -27.68 -3.40
CA VAL A 72 8.13 -27.38 -3.71
C VAL A 72 7.96 -25.95 -4.23
N THR A 73 8.57 -24.97 -3.58
CA THR A 73 8.41 -23.54 -3.95
C THR A 73 9.25 -23.12 -5.15
N GLY A 74 10.30 -23.86 -5.48
CA GLY A 74 11.27 -23.53 -6.53
C GLY A 74 11.13 -24.28 -7.83
N THR A 75 10.48 -25.46 -7.86
CA THR A 75 10.34 -26.30 -9.06
C THR A 75 8.96 -26.16 -9.72
N LYS A 76 8.91 -26.35 -11.03
CA LYS A 76 7.66 -26.51 -11.80
C LYS A 76 7.25 -27.98 -11.97
N MET A 77 8.03 -28.91 -11.45
CA MET A 77 7.74 -30.34 -11.60
C MET A 77 6.48 -30.74 -10.83
N PRO A 78 5.67 -31.67 -11.38
CA PRO A 78 4.54 -32.24 -10.67
C PRO A 78 5.04 -33.06 -9.45
N ILE A 79 4.35 -32.86 -8.32
CA ILE A 79 4.63 -33.60 -7.08
C ILE A 79 3.34 -34.29 -6.65
N ASP A 80 3.45 -35.48 -6.10
CA ASP A 80 2.30 -36.21 -5.57
C ASP A 80 1.57 -35.40 -4.50
N SER A 81 0.27 -35.16 -4.73
CA SER A 81 -0.55 -34.33 -3.82
C SER A 81 -0.66 -34.95 -2.42
N LYS A 82 -0.59 -36.28 -2.26
CA LYS A 82 -0.58 -36.93 -0.92
C LYS A 82 0.62 -36.48 -0.08
N GLN A 83 1.81 -36.42 -0.68
CA GLN A 83 3.03 -36.01 -0.01
C GLN A 83 2.95 -34.51 0.38
N LEU A 84 2.41 -33.67 -0.50
CA LEU A 84 2.24 -32.25 -0.24
C LEU A 84 1.20 -31.97 0.85
N ILE A 85 0.09 -32.72 0.85
CA ILE A 85 -0.95 -32.65 1.90
C ILE A 85 -0.33 -33.05 3.25
N ALA A 86 0.41 -34.16 3.31
CA ALA A 86 1.08 -34.60 4.52
C ALA A 86 2.07 -33.55 5.06
N PHE A 87 2.89 -32.95 4.18
CA PHE A 87 3.82 -31.89 4.58
C PHE A 87 3.07 -30.66 5.13
N LYS A 88 2.06 -30.18 4.40
CA LYS A 88 1.25 -29.01 4.79
C LYS A 88 0.55 -29.23 6.12
N THR A 89 -0.02 -30.41 6.33
CA THR A 89 -0.69 -30.78 7.59
C THR A 89 0.28 -30.84 8.77
N ALA A 90 1.47 -31.39 8.57
CA ALA A 90 2.50 -31.47 9.59
C ALA A 90 3.20 -30.14 9.89
N ASN A 91 3.13 -29.17 8.96
CA ASN A 91 3.88 -27.91 9.04
C ASN A 91 3.00 -26.69 8.71
N PRO A 92 1.87 -26.46 9.42
CA PRO A 92 0.90 -25.39 9.07
C PRO A 92 1.49 -23.99 9.20
N ASN A 93 2.52 -23.83 10.03
CA ASN A 93 3.21 -22.58 10.28
C ASN A 93 4.44 -22.33 9.40
N TRP A 94 4.68 -23.17 8.41
CA TRP A 94 5.72 -22.89 7.42
C TRP A 94 5.25 -21.84 6.41
N PRO A 95 6.17 -21.01 5.85
CA PRO A 95 5.79 -19.98 4.89
C PRO A 95 5.38 -20.58 3.53
N LYS A 96 4.69 -19.76 2.72
CA LYS A 96 4.27 -20.11 1.34
C LYS A 96 3.39 -21.36 1.24
N MET A 97 2.59 -21.66 2.25
CA MET A 97 1.63 -22.76 2.20
C MET A 97 0.55 -22.58 1.11
N GLY A 98 0.42 -21.38 0.55
CA GLY A 98 -0.34 -21.10 -0.68
C GLY A 98 0.25 -21.80 -1.91
N ASP A 99 1.58 -21.72 -2.09
CA ASP A 99 2.28 -22.38 -3.21
C ASP A 99 2.11 -23.91 -3.14
N PHE A 100 2.14 -24.48 -1.93
CA PHE A 100 1.83 -25.89 -1.69
C PHE A 100 0.40 -26.23 -2.11
N ARG A 101 -0.56 -25.40 -1.75
CA ARG A 101 -1.97 -25.57 -2.11
C ARG A 101 -2.17 -25.56 -3.61
N GLU A 102 -1.59 -24.59 -4.32
CA GLU A 102 -1.67 -24.52 -5.78
C GLU A 102 -1.13 -25.79 -6.44
N LYS A 103 -0.01 -26.32 -5.94
CA LYS A 103 0.57 -27.57 -6.45
C LYS A 103 -0.24 -28.80 -6.11
N ILE A 104 -0.85 -28.85 -4.94
CA ILE A 104 -1.81 -29.91 -4.59
C ILE A 104 -2.96 -29.87 -5.59
N GLU A 105 -3.55 -28.73 -5.84
CA GLU A 105 -4.69 -28.58 -6.76
C GLU A 105 -4.35 -28.95 -8.21
N GLN A 106 -3.11 -28.72 -8.66
CA GLN A 106 -2.66 -29.09 -10.01
C GLN A 106 -2.70 -30.59 -10.27
N ASN A 107 -2.47 -31.41 -9.23
CA ASN A 107 -2.30 -32.87 -9.37
C ASN A 107 -3.29 -33.70 -8.54
N ILE A 108 -4.20 -33.08 -7.79
CA ILE A 108 -5.06 -33.76 -6.81
C ILE A 108 -5.96 -34.83 -7.45
N ALA A 109 -6.51 -34.54 -8.63
CA ALA A 109 -7.38 -35.48 -9.34
C ALA A 109 -6.65 -36.72 -9.85
N ALA A 110 -5.32 -36.66 -10.07
CA ALA A 110 -4.48 -37.78 -10.43
C ALA A 110 -3.96 -38.56 -9.22
N SER A 111 -3.91 -37.90 -8.05
CA SER A 111 -3.33 -38.44 -6.80
C SER A 111 -4.36 -39.08 -5.87
N LEU A 112 -5.63 -38.66 -5.95
CA LEU A 112 -6.69 -39.04 -5.00
C LEU A 112 -7.96 -39.54 -5.73
N PRO A 113 -8.75 -40.47 -5.11
CA PRO A 113 -10.09 -40.82 -5.56
C PRO A 113 -11.04 -39.61 -5.49
N PRO A 114 -12.12 -39.58 -6.32
CA PRO A 114 -13.06 -38.46 -6.34
C PRO A 114 -13.67 -38.09 -4.98
N ALA A 115 -13.96 -39.06 -4.12
CA ALA A 115 -14.48 -38.79 -2.77
C ALA A 115 -13.50 -38.02 -1.91
N ASP A 116 -12.22 -38.39 -1.94
CA ASP A 116 -11.17 -37.73 -1.18
C ASP A 116 -10.85 -36.34 -1.76
N VAL A 117 -10.94 -36.18 -3.09
CA VAL A 117 -10.83 -34.86 -3.75
C VAL A 117 -11.92 -33.94 -3.26
N ALA A 118 -13.19 -34.34 -3.28
CA ALA A 118 -14.29 -33.52 -2.80
C ALA A 118 -14.15 -33.18 -1.31
N ALA A 119 -13.80 -34.16 -0.47
CA ALA A 119 -13.59 -33.96 0.95
C ALA A 119 -12.47 -32.96 1.25
N TRP A 120 -11.36 -33.01 0.50
CA TRP A 120 -10.25 -32.07 0.66
C TRP A 120 -10.68 -30.63 0.36
N PHE A 121 -11.50 -30.41 -0.68
CA PHE A 121 -11.96 -29.08 -1.05
C PHE A 121 -12.99 -28.47 -0.09
N VAL A 122 -13.65 -29.26 0.75
CA VAL A 122 -14.53 -28.72 1.84
C VAL A 122 -13.74 -27.80 2.76
N GLN A 123 -12.50 -28.18 3.12
CA GLN A 123 -11.63 -27.39 4.01
C GLN A 123 -10.70 -26.44 3.24
N ASN A 124 -10.57 -26.62 1.94
CA ASN A 124 -9.65 -25.90 1.10
C ASN A 124 -10.36 -25.47 -0.21
N PRO A 125 -11.25 -24.44 -0.21
CA PRO A 125 -11.96 -24.01 -1.42
C PRO A 125 -10.98 -23.73 -2.57
N ALA A 126 -11.27 -24.19 -3.79
CA ALA A 126 -10.34 -24.11 -4.92
C ALA A 126 -9.83 -22.69 -5.18
N VAL A 127 -8.53 -22.55 -5.47
CA VAL A 127 -7.89 -21.26 -5.80
C VAL A 127 -7.27 -21.27 -7.21
N THR A 128 -7.17 -22.44 -7.85
CA THR A 128 -6.62 -22.56 -9.20
C THR A 128 -7.66 -23.08 -10.20
N PHE A 129 -7.39 -22.81 -11.49
CA PHE A 129 -8.21 -23.36 -12.58
C PHE A 129 -8.25 -24.92 -12.56
N SER A 130 -7.13 -25.56 -12.26
CA SER A 130 -7.07 -27.03 -12.14
C SER A 130 -7.86 -27.53 -10.93
N GLY A 131 -7.76 -26.80 -9.81
CA GLY A 131 -8.44 -27.13 -8.56
C GLY A 131 -9.96 -27.06 -8.69
N ILE A 132 -10.50 -25.99 -9.27
CA ILE A 132 -11.96 -25.90 -9.43
C ILE A 132 -12.50 -26.98 -10.35
N ARG A 133 -11.79 -27.31 -11.42
CA ARG A 133 -12.18 -28.42 -12.30
C ARG A 133 -12.19 -29.76 -11.56
N ALA A 134 -11.11 -30.05 -10.85
CA ALA A 134 -11.03 -31.28 -10.04
C ALA A 134 -12.15 -31.38 -9.01
N HIS A 135 -12.47 -30.26 -8.33
CA HIS A 135 -13.52 -30.20 -7.33
C HIS A 135 -14.91 -30.43 -7.95
N VAL A 136 -15.25 -29.66 -8.99
CA VAL A 136 -16.56 -29.75 -9.66
C VAL A 136 -16.75 -31.15 -10.29
N ASP A 137 -15.74 -31.68 -10.98
CA ASP A 137 -15.78 -33.03 -11.57
C ASP A 137 -15.97 -34.12 -10.50
N ALA A 138 -15.33 -33.97 -9.34
CA ALA A 138 -15.48 -34.91 -8.21
C ALA A 138 -16.90 -34.87 -7.63
N LEU A 139 -17.48 -33.67 -7.46
CA LEU A 139 -18.84 -33.49 -6.96
C LEU A 139 -19.90 -34.01 -7.95
N ILE A 140 -19.74 -33.75 -9.23
CA ILE A 140 -20.62 -34.29 -10.28
C ILE A 140 -20.61 -35.83 -10.28
N ARG A 141 -19.43 -36.45 -10.19
CA ARG A 141 -19.31 -37.92 -10.09
C ARG A 141 -19.96 -38.53 -8.85
N GLN A 142 -20.10 -37.73 -7.79
CA GLN A 142 -20.78 -38.11 -6.54
C GLN A 142 -22.27 -37.75 -6.53
N ASN A 143 -22.81 -37.32 -7.67
CA ASN A 143 -24.20 -36.86 -7.80
C ASN A 143 -24.56 -35.69 -6.84
N GLN A 144 -23.66 -34.72 -6.69
CA GLN A 144 -23.80 -33.55 -5.80
C GLN A 144 -23.85 -32.24 -6.62
N PRO A 145 -24.84 -32.04 -7.52
CA PRO A 145 -24.87 -30.89 -8.43
C PRO A 145 -25.01 -29.53 -7.73
N ALA A 146 -25.75 -29.46 -6.62
CA ALA A 146 -25.90 -28.22 -5.86
C ALA A 146 -24.58 -27.74 -5.24
N GLN A 147 -23.77 -28.68 -4.74
CA GLN A 147 -22.44 -28.35 -4.20
C GLN A 147 -21.46 -27.96 -5.32
N ALA A 148 -21.55 -28.62 -6.48
CA ALA A 148 -20.77 -28.27 -7.66
C ALA A 148 -21.09 -26.84 -8.13
N GLN A 149 -22.38 -26.47 -8.17
CA GLN A 149 -22.81 -25.09 -8.48
C GLN A 149 -22.24 -24.10 -7.48
N ALA A 150 -22.42 -24.34 -6.18
CA ALA A 150 -21.94 -23.43 -5.14
C ALA A 150 -20.41 -23.22 -5.20
N ALA A 151 -19.63 -24.30 -5.40
CA ALA A 151 -18.19 -24.23 -5.53
C ALA A 151 -17.77 -23.43 -6.77
N LEU A 152 -18.44 -23.67 -7.91
CA LEU A 152 -18.15 -22.99 -9.16
C LEU A 152 -18.50 -21.50 -9.09
N SER A 153 -19.68 -21.14 -8.59
CA SER A 153 -20.12 -19.73 -8.44
C SER A 153 -19.18 -18.94 -7.53
N SER A 154 -18.77 -19.53 -6.40
CA SER A 154 -17.82 -18.91 -5.47
C SER A 154 -16.47 -18.65 -6.11
N PHE A 155 -15.91 -19.64 -6.82
CA PHE A 155 -14.64 -19.49 -7.51
C PHE A 155 -14.73 -18.51 -8.69
N TRP A 156 -15.79 -18.60 -9.49
CA TRP A 156 -15.97 -17.85 -10.73
C TRP A 156 -15.94 -16.34 -10.52
N LYS A 157 -16.50 -15.88 -9.42
CA LYS A 157 -16.67 -14.46 -9.13
C LYS A 157 -15.36 -13.69 -9.19
N ASP A 158 -14.30 -14.22 -8.55
CA ASP A 158 -13.05 -13.47 -8.29
C ASP A 158 -11.81 -14.12 -8.92
N ALA A 159 -11.97 -15.27 -9.59
CA ALA A 159 -10.85 -16.05 -10.12
C ALA A 159 -10.05 -15.31 -11.18
N ASP A 160 -8.72 -15.42 -11.09
CA ASP A 160 -7.79 -14.95 -12.12
C ASP A 160 -7.71 -15.99 -13.24
N LEU A 161 -8.44 -15.76 -14.32
CA LEU A 161 -8.57 -16.66 -15.46
C LEU A 161 -8.21 -15.96 -16.76
N ASN A 162 -7.38 -16.60 -17.57
CA ASN A 162 -7.18 -16.13 -18.94
C ASN A 162 -8.39 -16.48 -19.83
N LYS A 163 -8.41 -15.94 -21.07
CA LYS A 163 -9.52 -16.11 -22.02
C LYS A 163 -9.88 -17.58 -22.25
N ASN A 164 -8.87 -18.45 -22.44
CA ASN A 164 -9.13 -19.87 -22.74
C ASN A 164 -9.69 -20.61 -21.51
N GLN A 165 -9.17 -20.32 -20.31
CA GLN A 165 -9.68 -20.87 -19.05
C GLN A 165 -11.12 -20.42 -18.79
N THR A 166 -11.42 -19.13 -19.02
CA THR A 166 -12.78 -18.57 -18.93
C THR A 166 -13.74 -19.31 -19.86
N ALA A 167 -13.38 -19.45 -21.15
CA ALA A 167 -14.20 -20.16 -22.15
C ALA A 167 -14.37 -21.65 -21.80
N THR A 168 -13.31 -22.29 -21.32
CA THR A 168 -13.35 -23.71 -20.93
C THR A 168 -14.32 -23.96 -19.77
N LEU A 169 -14.24 -23.15 -18.68
CA LEU A 169 -15.16 -23.30 -17.55
C LEU A 169 -16.59 -22.99 -17.95
N ALA A 170 -16.83 -21.88 -18.65
CA ALA A 170 -18.15 -21.47 -19.10
C ALA A 170 -18.81 -22.52 -20.03
N GLY A 171 -18.04 -23.18 -20.87
CA GLY A 171 -18.52 -24.23 -21.77
C GLY A 171 -18.73 -25.58 -21.07
N ALA A 172 -17.69 -26.07 -20.35
CA ALA A 172 -17.72 -27.40 -19.73
C ALA A 172 -18.76 -27.50 -18.60
N TYR A 173 -19.01 -26.43 -17.87
CA TYR A 173 -19.90 -26.43 -16.69
C TYR A 173 -21.13 -25.52 -16.86
N LYS A 174 -21.58 -25.31 -18.12
CA LYS A 174 -22.70 -24.40 -18.42
C LYS A 174 -23.94 -24.66 -17.54
N ALA A 175 -24.29 -25.93 -17.30
CA ALA A 175 -25.43 -26.31 -16.48
C ALA A 175 -25.21 -26.13 -14.97
N SER A 176 -23.98 -25.89 -14.53
CA SER A 176 -23.62 -25.73 -13.12
C SER A 176 -23.46 -24.26 -12.70
N PHE A 177 -23.65 -23.29 -13.60
CA PHE A 177 -23.66 -21.88 -13.23
C PHE A 177 -25.03 -21.45 -12.71
N ALA A 178 -25.04 -20.63 -11.66
CA ALA A 178 -26.26 -19.97 -11.19
C ALA A 178 -26.63 -18.78 -12.11
N ALA A 179 -27.91 -18.44 -12.12
CA ALA A 179 -28.36 -17.23 -12.80
C ALA A 179 -27.64 -16.00 -12.20
N GLY A 180 -27.04 -15.18 -13.05
CA GLY A 180 -26.31 -13.98 -12.64
C GLY A 180 -24.80 -14.16 -12.37
N ASP A 181 -24.26 -15.37 -12.31
CA ASP A 181 -22.83 -15.60 -12.09
C ASP A 181 -21.94 -14.86 -13.11
N HIS A 182 -22.32 -14.88 -14.38
CA HIS A 182 -21.59 -14.20 -15.44
C HIS A 182 -21.65 -12.68 -15.31
N THR A 183 -22.81 -12.14 -14.94
CA THR A 183 -23.03 -10.70 -14.69
C THR A 183 -22.21 -10.24 -13.49
N SER A 184 -22.25 -11.01 -12.38
CA SER A 184 -21.49 -10.70 -11.18
C SER A 184 -19.97 -10.69 -11.43
N ARG A 185 -19.46 -11.68 -12.20
CA ARG A 185 -18.05 -11.69 -12.60
C ARG A 185 -17.69 -10.50 -13.47
N LEU A 186 -18.51 -10.20 -14.47
CA LEU A 186 -18.29 -9.05 -15.37
C LEU A 186 -18.21 -7.75 -14.59
N ASP A 187 -19.14 -7.54 -13.67
CA ASP A 187 -19.19 -6.34 -12.81
C ASP A 187 -17.92 -6.22 -11.93
N ASN A 188 -17.54 -7.29 -11.22
CA ASN A 188 -16.32 -7.31 -10.42
C ASN A 188 -15.07 -6.98 -11.24
N LEU A 189 -14.90 -7.59 -12.41
CA LEU A 189 -13.74 -7.35 -13.28
C LEU A 189 -13.66 -5.88 -13.71
N ILE A 190 -14.79 -5.22 -13.95
CA ILE A 190 -14.82 -3.80 -14.30
C ILE A 190 -14.43 -2.94 -13.09
N TRP A 191 -14.99 -3.21 -11.90
CA TRP A 191 -14.63 -2.50 -10.67
C TRP A 191 -13.14 -2.63 -10.33
N GLU A 192 -12.52 -3.76 -10.62
CA GLU A 192 -11.10 -4.01 -10.45
C GLU A 192 -10.21 -3.42 -11.58
N ASN A 193 -10.79 -2.75 -12.57
CA ASN A 193 -10.13 -2.26 -13.79
C ASN A 193 -9.48 -3.37 -14.64
N ARG A 194 -9.94 -4.62 -14.52
CA ARG A 194 -9.51 -5.78 -15.30
C ARG A 194 -10.26 -5.83 -16.63
N TYR A 195 -10.20 -4.74 -17.37
CA TYR A 195 -11.00 -4.53 -18.58
C TYR A 195 -10.75 -5.57 -19.68
N GLY A 196 -9.51 -6.09 -19.80
CA GLY A 196 -9.19 -7.12 -20.79
C GLY A 196 -9.95 -8.42 -20.53
N GLU A 197 -10.08 -8.82 -19.26
CA GLU A 197 -10.81 -9.99 -18.84
C GLU A 197 -12.32 -9.75 -18.86
N ALA A 198 -12.76 -8.54 -18.49
CA ALA A 198 -14.15 -8.13 -18.59
C ALA A 198 -14.68 -8.25 -20.03
N GLU A 199 -13.87 -7.91 -21.04
CA GLU A 199 -14.23 -8.06 -22.45
C GLU A 199 -14.52 -9.52 -22.83
N TYR A 200 -13.88 -10.52 -22.17
CA TYR A 200 -14.20 -11.93 -22.41
C TYR A 200 -15.60 -12.32 -21.94
N MET A 201 -16.11 -11.62 -20.91
CA MET A 201 -17.41 -11.89 -20.31
C MET A 201 -18.59 -11.34 -21.10
N LEU A 202 -18.36 -10.40 -22.03
CA LEU A 202 -19.44 -9.74 -22.78
C LEU A 202 -20.30 -10.71 -23.59
N ALA A 203 -19.75 -11.87 -24.00
CA ALA A 203 -20.47 -12.89 -24.74
C ALA A 203 -21.45 -13.71 -23.88
N PHE A 204 -21.36 -13.63 -22.54
CA PHE A 204 -22.10 -14.46 -21.62
C PHE A 204 -23.23 -13.73 -20.90
N VAL A 205 -23.48 -12.46 -21.22
CA VAL A 205 -24.51 -11.61 -20.59
C VAL A 205 -25.53 -11.12 -21.61
N ASP A 206 -26.69 -10.70 -21.12
CA ASP A 206 -27.76 -10.11 -21.92
C ASP A 206 -27.35 -8.78 -22.60
N ALA A 207 -28.19 -8.29 -23.51
CA ALA A 207 -27.89 -7.12 -24.33
C ALA A 207 -27.74 -5.83 -23.51
N ASP A 208 -28.59 -5.62 -22.51
CA ASP A 208 -28.60 -4.40 -21.68
C ASP A 208 -27.37 -4.38 -20.75
N THR A 209 -27.08 -5.50 -20.08
CA THR A 209 -25.88 -5.67 -19.26
C THR A 209 -24.62 -5.49 -20.09
N ARG A 210 -24.61 -6.00 -21.32
CA ARG A 210 -23.49 -5.82 -22.27
C ARG A 210 -23.30 -4.37 -22.66
N ALA A 211 -24.36 -3.62 -22.93
CA ALA A 211 -24.28 -2.20 -23.28
C ALA A 211 -23.70 -1.37 -22.12
N VAL A 212 -24.18 -1.59 -20.89
CA VAL A 212 -23.62 -0.95 -19.68
C VAL A 212 -22.15 -1.29 -19.50
N ALA A 213 -21.77 -2.56 -19.62
CA ALA A 213 -20.40 -2.99 -19.43
C ALA A 213 -19.46 -2.41 -20.50
N GLN A 214 -19.88 -2.38 -21.78
CA GLN A 214 -19.10 -1.78 -22.85
C GLN A 214 -18.86 -0.28 -22.62
N ALA A 215 -19.89 0.45 -22.17
CA ALA A 215 -19.77 1.87 -21.81
C ALA A 215 -18.80 2.07 -20.65
N ARG A 216 -18.94 1.30 -19.56
CA ARG A 216 -18.06 1.36 -18.39
C ARG A 216 -16.60 1.05 -18.75
N ILE A 217 -16.36 -0.01 -19.54
CA ILE A 217 -15.01 -0.38 -20.01
C ILE A 217 -14.40 0.74 -20.86
N ALA A 218 -15.18 1.34 -21.76
CA ALA A 218 -14.71 2.42 -22.62
C ALA A 218 -14.37 3.68 -21.83
N LEU A 219 -15.21 4.07 -20.87
CA LEU A 219 -14.97 5.19 -19.95
C LEU A 219 -13.73 4.93 -19.10
N GLY A 220 -13.61 3.77 -18.49
CA GLY A 220 -12.47 3.39 -17.66
C GLY A 220 -11.14 3.35 -18.42
N LYS A 221 -11.14 2.88 -19.67
CA LYS A 221 -10.00 2.89 -20.60
C LYS A 221 -9.71 4.28 -21.20
N MET A 222 -10.51 5.30 -20.91
CA MET A 222 -10.42 6.64 -21.55
C MET A 222 -10.48 6.56 -23.09
N SER A 223 -11.33 5.71 -23.64
CA SER A 223 -11.48 5.49 -25.08
C SER A 223 -12.14 6.70 -25.73
N LYS A 224 -11.80 7.01 -26.99
CA LYS A 224 -12.35 8.17 -27.72
C LYS A 224 -13.86 8.10 -27.93
N ASN A 225 -14.41 6.89 -28.08
CA ASN A 225 -15.85 6.63 -28.27
C ASN A 225 -16.60 6.39 -26.94
N ALA A 226 -15.98 6.64 -25.79
CA ALA A 226 -16.62 6.40 -24.49
C ALA A 226 -17.91 7.21 -24.28
N PRO A 227 -17.99 8.52 -24.66
CA PRO A 227 -19.23 9.27 -24.53
C PRO A 227 -20.39 8.66 -25.34
N GLN A 228 -20.13 8.30 -26.59
CA GLN A 228 -21.14 7.71 -27.48
C GLN A 228 -21.66 6.37 -26.94
N LEU A 229 -20.77 5.51 -26.44
CA LEU A 229 -21.17 4.25 -25.81
C LEU A 229 -21.97 4.47 -24.52
N ALA A 230 -21.64 5.48 -23.74
CA ALA A 230 -22.37 5.82 -22.52
C ALA A 230 -23.77 6.39 -22.83
N GLU A 231 -23.93 7.16 -23.89
CA GLU A 231 -25.22 7.68 -24.36
C GLU A 231 -26.09 6.58 -24.95
N ALA A 232 -25.49 5.57 -25.60
CA ALA A 232 -26.20 4.44 -26.20
C ALA A 232 -26.72 3.41 -25.18
N VAL A 233 -26.38 3.52 -23.90
CA VAL A 233 -26.92 2.65 -22.84
C VAL A 233 -28.45 2.89 -22.72
N PRO A 234 -29.29 1.83 -22.63
CA PRO A 234 -30.74 1.98 -22.49
C PRO A 234 -31.14 2.91 -21.33
N ALA A 235 -32.18 3.73 -21.53
CA ALA A 235 -32.59 4.75 -20.57
C ALA A 235 -32.84 4.18 -19.16
N ALA A 236 -33.40 2.98 -19.05
CA ALA A 236 -33.63 2.29 -17.77
C ALA A 236 -32.33 1.94 -17.01
N ARG A 237 -31.19 1.91 -17.67
CA ARG A 237 -29.87 1.57 -17.12
C ARG A 237 -28.91 2.76 -17.02
N GLN A 238 -29.34 3.98 -17.38
CA GLN A 238 -28.52 5.19 -17.32
C GLN A 238 -28.07 5.56 -15.89
N ASN A 239 -28.84 5.13 -14.89
CA ASN A 239 -28.54 5.34 -13.46
C ASN A 239 -27.82 4.14 -12.81
N ASP A 240 -27.27 3.21 -13.61
CA ASP A 240 -26.41 2.14 -13.10
C ASP A 240 -25.24 2.73 -12.31
N GLU A 241 -25.02 2.24 -11.08
CA GLU A 241 -24.01 2.81 -10.17
C GLU A 241 -22.61 2.81 -10.78
N GLY A 242 -22.21 1.72 -11.40
CA GLY A 242 -20.89 1.60 -12.02
C GLY A 242 -20.73 2.51 -13.25
N LEU A 243 -21.83 2.72 -14.00
CA LEU A 243 -21.83 3.67 -15.12
C LEU A 243 -21.69 5.12 -14.64
N LEU A 244 -22.41 5.50 -13.59
CA LEU A 244 -22.29 6.83 -12.97
C LEU A 244 -20.87 7.05 -12.44
N TYR A 245 -20.29 6.06 -11.73
CA TYR A 245 -18.93 6.12 -11.25
C TYR A 245 -17.90 6.33 -12.36
N GLU A 246 -17.97 5.55 -13.44
CA GLU A 246 -17.03 5.69 -14.55
C GLU A 246 -17.22 7.01 -15.33
N ARG A 247 -18.45 7.53 -15.42
CA ARG A 247 -18.73 8.89 -15.94
C ARG A 247 -18.10 9.97 -15.06
N LEU A 248 -18.23 9.88 -13.74
CA LEU A 248 -17.59 10.79 -12.78
C LEU A 248 -16.07 10.81 -13.01
N ARG A 249 -15.46 9.62 -13.00
CA ARG A 249 -14.03 9.43 -13.18
C ARG A 249 -13.54 9.98 -14.54
N TRP A 250 -14.27 9.70 -15.61
CA TRP A 250 -13.94 10.16 -16.95
C TRP A 250 -14.04 11.69 -17.07
N ARG A 251 -15.13 12.30 -16.60
CA ARG A 251 -15.35 13.75 -16.62
C ARG A 251 -14.26 14.46 -15.80
N ARG A 252 -13.98 13.99 -14.59
CA ARG A 252 -12.91 14.56 -13.76
C ARG A 252 -11.54 14.51 -14.46
N ARG A 253 -11.20 13.40 -15.11
CA ARG A 253 -9.92 13.26 -15.82
C ARG A 253 -9.80 14.13 -17.07
N HIS A 254 -10.92 14.51 -17.66
CA HIS A 254 -10.98 15.45 -18.75
C HIS A 254 -11.16 16.90 -18.29
N ASN A 255 -11.00 17.18 -16.97
CA ASN A 255 -11.18 18.50 -16.36
C ASN A 255 -12.58 19.12 -16.61
N MET A 256 -13.59 18.29 -16.77
CA MET A 256 -14.99 18.68 -16.89
C MET A 256 -15.62 18.73 -15.48
N ASP A 257 -15.12 19.67 -14.65
CA ASP A 257 -15.45 19.72 -13.23
C ASP A 257 -16.96 19.87 -12.97
N ASP A 258 -17.67 20.72 -13.74
CA ASP A 258 -19.12 20.92 -13.57
C ASP A 258 -19.90 19.65 -13.86
N GLY A 259 -19.54 18.93 -14.94
CA GLY A 259 -20.13 17.66 -15.26
C GLY A 259 -19.81 16.55 -14.25
N ALA A 260 -18.64 16.58 -13.64
CA ALA A 260 -18.28 15.68 -12.53
C ALA A 260 -19.13 15.96 -11.29
N LEU A 261 -19.35 17.25 -10.96
CA LEU A 261 -20.22 17.67 -9.84
C LEU A 261 -21.69 17.27 -10.05
N GLU A 262 -22.16 17.32 -11.30
CA GLU A 262 -23.51 16.83 -11.66
C GLU A 262 -23.68 15.36 -11.25
N ILE A 263 -22.72 14.50 -11.61
CA ILE A 263 -22.76 13.08 -11.22
C ILE A 263 -22.70 12.91 -9.69
N ILE A 264 -21.86 13.68 -8.98
CA ILE A 264 -21.80 13.62 -7.51
C ILE A 264 -23.17 13.97 -6.89
N ARG A 265 -23.93 14.90 -7.49
CA ARG A 265 -25.29 15.22 -7.01
C ARG A 265 -26.27 14.06 -7.21
N GLN A 266 -26.10 13.30 -8.29
CA GLN A 266 -26.95 12.15 -8.68
C GLN A 266 -26.52 10.83 -8.03
N MET A 267 -25.39 10.81 -7.33
CA MET A 267 -24.83 9.61 -6.73
C MET A 267 -25.86 8.94 -5.79
N PRO A 268 -25.97 7.59 -5.79
CA PRO A 268 -26.84 6.85 -4.89
C PRO A 268 -26.52 7.14 -3.42
N THR A 269 -27.56 7.09 -2.56
CA THR A 269 -27.39 7.25 -1.10
C THR A 269 -26.69 6.05 -0.45
N VAL A 270 -26.71 4.91 -1.10
CA VAL A 270 -25.97 3.69 -0.72
C VAL A 270 -25.18 3.26 -1.94
N THR A 271 -23.90 3.02 -1.78
CA THR A 271 -22.99 2.58 -2.85
C THR A 271 -22.39 1.23 -2.52
N THR A 272 -22.13 0.43 -3.56
CA THR A 272 -21.47 -0.90 -3.42
C THR A 272 -19.94 -0.77 -3.29
N GLN A 273 -19.37 0.35 -3.77
CA GLN A 273 -17.92 0.63 -3.77
C GLN A 273 -17.61 2.01 -3.17
N PRO A 274 -17.97 2.26 -1.89
CA PRO A 274 -17.90 3.59 -1.29
C PRO A 274 -16.48 4.18 -1.26
N GLU A 275 -15.43 3.33 -1.14
CA GLU A 275 -14.04 3.78 -1.13
C GLU A 275 -13.60 4.30 -2.50
N LEU A 276 -14.06 3.70 -3.59
CA LEU A 276 -13.77 4.15 -4.94
C LEU A 276 -14.44 5.50 -5.22
N TRP A 277 -15.72 5.63 -4.83
CA TRP A 277 -16.44 6.90 -4.91
C TRP A 277 -15.73 8.00 -4.13
N TRP A 278 -15.29 7.70 -2.90
CA TRP A 278 -14.52 8.66 -2.10
C TRP A 278 -13.22 9.09 -2.80
N GLY A 279 -12.53 8.18 -3.47
CA GLY A 279 -11.33 8.51 -4.24
C GLY A 279 -11.55 9.66 -5.22
N GLU A 280 -12.63 9.61 -6.00
CA GLU A 280 -13.00 10.65 -6.98
C GLU A 280 -13.51 11.93 -6.28
N MET A 281 -14.39 11.77 -5.28
CA MET A 281 -14.95 12.88 -4.51
C MET A 281 -13.87 13.67 -3.76
N ASN A 282 -12.89 13.00 -3.16
CA ASN A 282 -11.80 13.66 -2.47
C ASN A 282 -10.97 14.55 -3.42
N VAL A 283 -10.72 14.09 -4.65
CA VAL A 283 -10.04 14.92 -5.65
C VAL A 283 -10.88 16.16 -5.98
N MET A 284 -12.18 16.00 -6.18
CA MET A 284 -13.09 17.12 -6.48
C MET A 284 -13.20 18.10 -5.30
N ALA A 285 -13.29 17.60 -4.06
CA ALA A 285 -13.29 18.44 -2.86
C ALA A 285 -11.98 19.24 -2.73
N ARG A 286 -10.82 18.60 -2.99
CA ARG A 286 -9.52 19.29 -2.95
C ARG A 286 -9.38 20.33 -4.06
N ARG A 287 -9.88 20.09 -5.28
CA ARG A 287 -9.96 21.09 -6.35
C ARG A 287 -10.83 22.29 -5.96
N ALA A 288 -11.93 22.05 -5.26
CA ALA A 288 -12.76 23.14 -4.72
C ALA A 288 -12.02 23.95 -3.64
N MET A 289 -11.23 23.29 -2.77
CA MET A 289 -10.37 23.97 -1.79
C MET A 289 -9.29 24.83 -2.45
N GLU A 290 -8.63 24.33 -3.52
CA GLU A 290 -7.64 25.12 -4.29
C GLU A 290 -8.26 26.39 -4.89
N LYS A 291 -9.55 26.35 -5.22
CA LYS A 291 -10.35 27.49 -5.71
C LYS A 291 -10.98 28.30 -4.57
N HIS A 292 -10.62 28.03 -3.31
CA HIS A 292 -11.19 28.63 -2.09
C HIS A 292 -12.71 28.44 -1.92
N ASN A 293 -13.34 27.52 -2.67
CA ASN A 293 -14.75 27.20 -2.53
C ASN A 293 -14.95 26.09 -1.47
N TYR A 294 -14.76 26.47 -0.20
CA TYR A 294 -14.82 25.54 0.92
C TYR A 294 -16.23 24.99 1.19
N ALA A 295 -17.26 25.77 0.89
CA ALA A 295 -18.65 25.31 0.99
C ALA A 295 -18.91 24.15 0.02
N GLN A 296 -18.45 24.28 -1.22
CA GLN A 296 -18.57 23.19 -2.21
C GLN A 296 -17.74 21.97 -1.82
N ALA A 297 -16.50 22.18 -1.31
CA ALA A 297 -15.67 21.09 -0.81
C ALA A 297 -16.38 20.30 0.30
N TYR A 298 -17.03 20.99 1.22
CA TYR A 298 -17.83 20.38 2.29
C TYR A 298 -19.02 19.61 1.74
N GLN A 299 -19.80 20.20 0.82
CA GLN A 299 -20.96 19.56 0.18
C GLN A 299 -20.58 18.29 -0.57
N ILE A 300 -19.43 18.26 -1.22
CA ILE A 300 -18.90 17.05 -1.87
C ILE A 300 -18.53 16.01 -0.80
N ALA A 301 -17.73 16.39 0.18
CA ALA A 301 -17.20 15.46 1.16
C ALA A 301 -18.31 14.80 2.00
N GLN A 302 -19.37 15.54 2.39
CA GLN A 302 -20.46 15.00 3.21
C GLN A 302 -21.34 13.96 2.52
N LYS A 303 -21.19 13.77 1.21
CA LYS A 303 -21.91 12.72 0.46
C LYS A 303 -21.26 11.34 0.55
N HIS A 304 -20.14 11.19 1.24
CA HIS A 304 -19.53 9.87 1.40
C HIS A 304 -20.49 8.91 2.14
N THR A 305 -20.45 7.64 1.74
CA THR A 305 -21.32 6.60 2.29
C THR A 305 -20.57 5.56 3.15
N MET A 306 -19.29 5.82 3.42
CA MET A 306 -18.44 4.93 4.22
C MET A 306 -18.79 5.01 5.70
N THR A 307 -18.63 3.90 6.41
CA THR A 307 -18.86 3.81 7.86
C THR A 307 -17.61 3.45 8.65
N THR A 308 -16.59 2.89 7.99
CA THR A 308 -15.33 2.42 8.60
C THR A 308 -14.19 2.56 7.61
N GLY A 309 -12.97 2.26 8.05
CA GLY A 309 -11.80 2.20 7.17
C GLY A 309 -11.00 3.50 7.08
N ILE A 310 -9.93 3.45 6.29
CA ILE A 310 -9.01 4.58 6.11
C ILE A 310 -9.71 5.73 5.38
N GLN A 311 -10.52 5.43 4.37
CA GLN A 311 -11.23 6.41 3.56
C GLN A 311 -12.32 7.12 4.39
N TYR A 312 -13.04 6.40 5.26
CA TYR A 312 -13.93 7.00 6.25
C TYR A 312 -13.19 8.01 7.13
N SER A 313 -12.05 7.59 7.68
CA SER A 313 -11.22 8.47 8.52
C SER A 313 -10.78 9.74 7.77
N GLN A 314 -10.46 9.62 6.48
CA GLN A 314 -10.10 10.77 5.65
C GLN A 314 -11.27 11.71 5.39
N ALA A 315 -12.46 11.17 5.12
CA ALA A 315 -13.65 11.94 4.83
C ALA A 315 -14.14 12.72 6.06
N GLU A 316 -14.31 12.03 7.18
CA GLU A 316 -14.73 12.62 8.44
C GLU A 316 -13.72 13.64 8.96
N TRP A 317 -12.44 13.35 8.82
CA TRP A 317 -11.41 14.31 9.18
C TRP A 317 -11.48 15.57 8.30
N LEU A 318 -11.65 15.44 6.97
CA LEU A 318 -11.74 16.57 6.06
C LEU A 318 -12.95 17.45 6.39
N LEU A 319 -14.10 16.84 6.68
CA LEU A 319 -15.31 17.56 7.10
C LEU A 319 -15.07 18.35 8.39
N GLY A 320 -14.51 17.71 9.42
CA GLY A 320 -14.19 18.39 10.68
C GLY A 320 -13.18 19.53 10.51
N TRP A 321 -12.17 19.34 9.67
CA TRP A 321 -11.19 20.39 9.37
C TRP A 321 -11.83 21.58 8.63
N LEU A 322 -12.69 21.31 7.64
CA LEU A 322 -13.44 22.37 6.95
C LEU A 322 -14.38 23.14 7.91
N GLU A 323 -15.11 22.41 8.78
CA GLU A 323 -15.95 23.01 9.82
C GLU A 323 -15.15 23.94 10.75
N LEU A 324 -13.99 23.47 11.23
CA LEU A 324 -13.14 24.25 12.14
C LEU A 324 -12.50 25.46 11.47
N ARG A 325 -11.85 25.24 10.33
CA ARG A 325 -10.92 26.22 9.75
C ARG A 325 -11.57 27.15 8.74
N ARG A 326 -12.67 26.75 8.12
CA ARG A 326 -13.24 27.49 6.97
C ARG A 326 -14.70 27.88 7.16
N LEU A 327 -15.48 27.05 7.82
CA LEU A 327 -16.93 27.29 8.01
C LEU A 327 -17.27 27.89 9.37
N LYS A 328 -16.28 28.15 10.22
CA LYS A 328 -16.45 28.75 11.56
C LYS A 328 -17.47 28.01 12.44
N ALA A 329 -17.43 26.69 12.39
CA ALA A 329 -18.32 25.80 13.14
C ALA A 329 -17.53 24.87 14.12
N PRO A 330 -16.78 25.43 15.10
CA PRO A 330 -15.87 24.66 15.94
C PRO A 330 -16.57 23.61 16.80
N THR A 331 -17.80 23.87 17.24
CA THR A 331 -18.59 22.89 18.01
C THR A 331 -18.94 21.65 17.18
N ASN A 332 -19.26 21.83 15.89
CA ASN A 332 -19.51 20.70 14.99
C ASN A 332 -18.22 19.94 14.72
N ALA A 333 -17.14 20.64 14.43
CA ALA A 333 -15.81 20.08 14.25
C ALA A 333 -15.38 19.22 15.46
N TYR A 334 -15.56 19.74 16.68
CA TYR A 334 -15.29 18.99 17.90
C TYR A 334 -16.06 17.67 17.98
N LYS A 335 -17.38 17.73 17.81
CA LYS A 335 -18.23 16.53 17.81
C LYS A 335 -17.77 15.49 16.78
N ARG A 336 -17.37 15.96 15.61
CA ARG A 336 -16.88 15.12 14.52
C ARG A 336 -15.54 14.46 14.85
N PHE A 337 -14.57 15.20 15.40
CA PHE A 337 -13.28 14.64 15.79
C PHE A 337 -13.38 13.69 17.00
N ASP A 338 -14.24 13.98 17.99
CA ASP A 338 -14.54 13.06 19.09
C ASP A 338 -15.15 11.76 18.56
N ASN A 339 -16.15 11.86 17.67
CA ASN A 339 -16.74 10.70 17.03
C ASN A 339 -15.71 9.91 16.22
N LEU A 340 -14.88 10.59 15.45
CA LEU A 340 -13.80 9.97 14.66
C LEU A 340 -12.82 9.20 15.57
N TYR A 341 -12.38 9.79 16.68
CA TYR A 341 -11.49 9.14 17.65
C TYR A 341 -12.08 7.80 18.16
N ARG A 342 -13.38 7.76 18.41
CA ARG A 342 -14.08 6.55 18.90
C ARG A 342 -14.19 5.45 17.84
N HIS A 343 -14.22 5.80 16.55
CA HIS A 343 -14.44 4.86 15.44
C HIS A 343 -13.18 4.43 14.70
N VAL A 344 -12.01 5.00 15.02
CA VAL A 344 -10.74 4.59 14.40
C VAL A 344 -9.91 3.73 15.34
N GLY A 345 -9.16 2.76 14.78
CA GLY A 345 -8.38 1.79 15.57
C GLY A 345 -6.88 2.08 15.63
N THR A 346 -6.28 2.71 14.60
CA THR A 346 -4.82 2.87 14.52
C THR A 346 -4.32 4.05 15.34
N ALA A 347 -3.11 3.93 15.91
CA ALA A 347 -2.44 5.00 16.64
C ALA A 347 -2.35 6.31 15.85
N ILE A 348 -2.06 6.22 14.54
CA ILE A 348 -1.99 7.37 13.63
C ILE A 348 -3.34 8.09 13.53
N SER A 349 -4.43 7.35 13.32
CA SER A 349 -5.75 7.95 13.19
C SER A 349 -6.28 8.49 14.52
N LYS A 350 -6.02 7.77 15.63
CA LYS A 350 -6.39 8.22 16.98
C LYS A 350 -5.68 9.49 17.39
N SER A 351 -4.36 9.54 17.23
CA SER A 351 -3.59 10.75 17.58
C SER A 351 -4.02 11.95 16.75
N ARG A 352 -4.28 11.76 15.45
CA ARG A 352 -4.76 12.82 14.56
C ARG A 352 -6.13 13.32 14.99
N ALA A 353 -7.08 12.43 15.26
CA ALA A 353 -8.43 12.82 15.71
C ALA A 353 -8.38 13.55 17.05
N ALA A 354 -7.59 13.07 18.03
CA ALA A 354 -7.42 13.69 19.33
C ALA A 354 -6.77 15.08 19.24
N TYR A 355 -5.72 15.24 18.44
CA TYR A 355 -5.07 16.54 18.21
C TYR A 355 -6.06 17.57 17.64
N TRP A 356 -6.86 17.17 16.64
CA TRP A 356 -7.83 18.08 16.03
C TRP A 356 -9.06 18.32 16.92
N ALA A 357 -9.43 17.37 17.79
CA ALA A 357 -10.42 17.59 18.85
C ALA A 357 -9.93 18.64 19.86
N ALA A 358 -8.64 18.59 20.26
CA ALA A 358 -8.04 19.60 21.10
C ALA A 358 -8.10 21.00 20.44
N ARG A 359 -7.71 21.08 19.15
CA ARG A 359 -7.76 22.36 18.40
C ARG A 359 -9.19 22.90 18.20
N ALA A 360 -10.16 22.01 18.10
CA ALA A 360 -11.58 22.41 18.04
C ALA A 360 -12.08 22.91 19.40
N ALA A 361 -11.68 22.26 20.50
CA ALA A 361 -12.01 22.69 21.87
C ALA A 361 -11.40 24.06 22.21
N GLU A 362 -10.15 24.33 21.78
CA GLU A 362 -9.53 25.66 21.90
C GLU A 362 -10.36 26.75 21.21
N ALA A 363 -10.93 26.45 20.04
CA ALA A 363 -11.76 27.39 19.29
C ALA A 363 -13.16 27.61 19.90
N VAL A 364 -13.59 26.75 20.82
CA VAL A 364 -14.85 26.88 21.62
C VAL A 364 -14.56 27.48 23.02
N PRO A 365 -13.51 28.14 23.26
CA PRO A 365 -12.74 28.49 24.45
C PRO A 365 -12.91 27.57 25.68
N ASP A 366 -12.88 26.24 25.45
CA ASP A 366 -12.81 25.26 26.53
C ASP A 366 -11.37 24.70 26.67
N HIS A 367 -10.55 25.45 27.40
CA HIS A 367 -9.13 25.14 27.60
C HIS A 367 -8.92 23.84 28.40
N THR A 368 -9.85 23.49 29.30
CA THR A 368 -9.79 22.26 30.09
C THR A 368 -9.97 21.04 29.18
N LEU A 369 -10.98 21.08 28.33
CA LEU A 369 -11.26 20.02 27.36
C LEU A 369 -10.12 19.90 26.32
N ALA A 370 -9.59 21.03 25.85
CA ALA A 370 -8.46 21.05 24.95
C ALA A 370 -7.23 20.35 25.54
N ALA A 371 -6.87 20.68 26.79
CA ALA A 371 -5.75 20.04 27.50
C ALA A 371 -5.97 18.53 27.72
N GLN A 372 -7.21 18.09 27.95
CA GLN A 372 -7.53 16.66 28.05
C GLN A 372 -7.28 15.94 26.72
N TRP A 373 -7.72 16.50 25.61
CA TRP A 373 -7.51 15.93 24.29
C TRP A 373 -6.03 15.94 23.85
N ASP A 374 -5.29 17.00 24.19
CA ASP A 374 -3.84 17.01 23.98
C ASP A 374 -3.15 15.88 24.76
N LYS A 375 -3.56 15.61 26.01
CA LYS A 375 -3.05 14.46 26.80
C LYS A 375 -3.37 13.12 26.13
N VAL A 376 -4.57 12.98 25.55
CA VAL A 376 -4.95 11.77 24.78
C VAL A 376 -4.08 11.60 23.55
N SER A 377 -3.87 12.67 22.77
CA SER A 377 -3.01 12.63 21.59
C SER A 377 -1.56 12.34 21.95
N ALA A 378 -1.04 12.93 23.03
CA ALA A 378 0.34 12.79 23.50
C ALA A 378 0.72 11.35 23.93
N GLN A 379 -0.26 10.47 24.17
CA GLN A 379 0.01 9.05 24.45
C GLN A 379 0.62 8.31 23.24
N PHE A 380 0.40 8.83 22.03
CA PHE A 380 0.87 8.23 20.78
C PHE A 380 2.22 8.82 20.32
N THR A 381 3.24 8.74 21.15
CA THR A 381 4.56 9.37 20.96
C THR A 381 5.29 9.00 19.68
N SER A 382 4.99 7.84 19.10
CA SER A 382 5.55 7.40 17.82
C SER A 382 4.85 8.01 16.60
N THR A 383 3.83 8.89 16.80
CA THR A 383 3.05 9.48 15.71
C THR A 383 3.28 10.99 15.61
N PHE A 384 3.13 11.53 14.42
CA PHE A 384 3.29 12.96 14.14
C PHE A 384 2.49 13.87 15.09
N TYR A 385 1.18 13.60 15.24
CA TYR A 385 0.31 14.41 16.08
C TYR A 385 0.55 14.17 17.57
N GLY A 386 0.90 12.93 17.95
CA GLY A 386 1.29 12.63 19.33
C GLY A 386 2.53 13.38 19.77
N GLN A 387 3.55 13.46 18.90
CA GLN A 387 4.77 14.24 19.13
C GLN A 387 4.46 15.73 19.30
N LEU A 388 3.58 16.30 18.46
CA LEU A 388 3.14 17.70 18.57
C LEU A 388 2.42 17.99 19.88
N SER A 389 1.44 17.15 20.26
CA SER A 389 0.71 17.32 21.52
C SER A 389 1.63 17.14 22.73
N TYR A 390 2.56 16.17 22.66
CA TYR A 390 3.51 15.95 23.75
C TYR A 390 4.44 17.16 23.95
N GLN A 391 5.02 17.68 22.88
CA GLN A 391 5.86 18.87 22.92
C GLN A 391 5.09 20.10 23.46
N LYS A 392 3.84 20.28 23.03
CA LYS A 392 2.98 21.37 23.49
C LYS A 392 2.72 21.31 25.00
N LEU A 393 2.47 20.11 25.54
CA LEU A 393 2.15 19.91 26.96
C LEU A 393 3.37 20.00 27.89
N TYR A 394 4.49 19.43 27.47
CA TYR A 394 5.62 19.16 28.36
C TYR A 394 6.89 19.93 28.00
N GLY A 395 6.97 20.51 26.81
CA GLY A 395 8.15 21.24 26.34
C GLY A 395 9.43 20.40 26.20
N ALA A 396 9.33 19.09 26.41
CA ALA A 396 10.44 18.14 26.42
C ALA A 396 10.06 16.85 25.71
N PRO A 397 11.02 16.06 25.20
CA PRO A 397 10.74 14.77 24.56
C PRO A 397 10.29 13.69 25.54
N ALA A 398 9.47 12.75 25.05
CA ALA A 398 8.98 11.59 25.81
C ALA A 398 10.05 10.49 25.92
N LEU A 399 11.22 10.75 26.50
CA LEU A 399 12.37 9.83 26.46
C LEU A 399 12.06 8.41 26.96
N ASP A 400 11.22 8.28 28.00
CA ASP A 400 10.87 6.97 28.55
C ASP A 400 9.99 6.14 27.60
N ALA A 401 9.23 6.78 26.72
CA ALA A 401 8.45 6.09 25.70
C ALA A 401 9.32 5.47 24.59
N PHE A 402 10.58 5.92 24.48
CA PHE A 402 11.53 5.46 23.46
C PHE A 402 12.58 4.48 24.06
N LYS A 403 12.15 3.66 25.02
CA LYS A 403 12.95 2.57 25.59
C LYS A 403 12.31 1.23 25.24
N ASP A 404 13.10 0.33 24.71
CA ASP A 404 12.66 -1.05 24.53
C ASP A 404 12.85 -1.83 25.84
N PRO A 405 11.95 -2.77 26.18
CA PRO A 405 12.06 -3.53 27.43
C PRO A 405 13.26 -4.47 27.39
N ALA A 406 13.85 -4.71 28.54
CA ALA A 406 14.81 -5.82 28.71
C ALA A 406 14.08 -7.15 28.45
N ILE A 407 14.72 -8.03 27.68
CA ILE A 407 14.14 -9.33 27.31
C ILE A 407 14.80 -10.42 28.19
N ASP A 408 13.97 -11.25 28.81
CA ASP A 408 14.41 -12.38 29.57
C ASP A 408 15.26 -13.33 28.70
N PRO A 409 16.49 -13.72 29.14
CA PRO A 409 17.33 -14.67 28.42
C PRO A 409 16.63 -16.00 28.11
N ALA A 410 15.72 -16.47 28.94
CA ALA A 410 14.95 -17.70 28.70
C ALA A 410 14.01 -17.55 27.50
N VAL A 411 13.39 -16.38 27.32
CA VAL A 411 12.55 -16.08 26.13
C VAL A 411 13.42 -16.05 24.87
N VAL A 412 14.61 -15.44 24.96
CA VAL A 412 15.57 -15.45 23.84
C VAL A 412 16.00 -16.87 23.49
N ALA A 413 16.28 -17.70 24.46
CA ALA A 413 16.66 -19.10 24.25
C ALA A 413 15.52 -19.90 23.57
N SER A 414 14.28 -19.72 24.04
CA SER A 414 13.09 -20.36 23.45
C SER A 414 12.89 -19.91 21.99
N PHE A 415 12.98 -18.60 21.71
CA PHE A 415 12.91 -18.07 20.34
C PHE A 415 13.98 -18.68 19.42
N ASN A 416 15.21 -18.83 19.92
CA ASN A 416 16.32 -19.41 19.15
C ASN A 416 16.09 -20.90 18.80
N GLN A 417 15.29 -21.63 19.58
CA GLN A 417 14.89 -23.02 19.29
C GLN A 417 13.73 -23.12 18.29
N HIS A 418 13.04 -22.00 18.03
CA HIS A 418 11.91 -22.02 17.12
C HIS A 418 12.34 -22.42 15.70
N GLU A 419 11.59 -23.33 15.09
CA GLU A 419 11.95 -23.97 13.81
C GLU A 419 12.18 -22.97 12.67
N LEU A 420 11.36 -21.92 12.55
CA LEU A 420 11.50 -20.90 11.51
C LEU A 420 12.74 -20.01 11.76
N VAL A 421 13.12 -19.75 12.99
CA VAL A 421 14.34 -19.02 13.36
C VAL A 421 15.57 -19.80 12.93
N ARG A 422 15.59 -21.10 13.23
CA ARG A 422 16.65 -22.01 12.79
C ARG A 422 16.73 -22.09 11.25
N ALA A 423 15.58 -22.11 10.56
CA ALA A 423 15.52 -22.09 9.09
C ALA A 423 16.15 -20.80 8.52
N VAL A 424 15.86 -19.62 9.10
CA VAL A 424 16.47 -18.34 8.69
C VAL A 424 17.98 -18.38 8.83
N ARG A 425 18.48 -18.79 10.01
CA ARG A 425 19.93 -18.86 10.25
C ARG A 425 20.63 -19.88 9.37
N LEU A 426 19.99 -21.03 9.11
CA LEU A 426 20.52 -22.04 8.21
C LEU A 426 20.63 -21.48 6.78
N LEU A 427 19.59 -20.87 6.25
CA LEU A 427 19.61 -20.22 4.94
C LEU A 427 20.71 -19.15 4.84
N HIS A 428 20.86 -18.33 5.87
CA HIS A 428 21.90 -17.30 5.94
C HIS A 428 23.31 -17.90 5.95
N SER A 429 23.53 -18.93 6.75
CA SER A 429 24.83 -19.60 6.86
C SER A 429 25.31 -20.22 5.55
N VAL A 430 24.40 -20.70 4.71
CA VAL A 430 24.69 -21.29 3.39
C VAL A 430 24.54 -20.28 2.23
N LYS A 431 24.36 -18.98 2.51
CA LYS A 431 24.26 -17.90 1.53
C LYS A 431 23.06 -18.06 0.56
N LEU A 432 21.95 -18.54 1.08
CA LEU A 432 20.67 -18.58 0.40
C LEU A 432 19.72 -17.47 0.89
N ASP A 433 20.29 -16.28 1.09
CA ASP A 433 19.61 -15.13 1.68
C ASP A 433 18.33 -14.71 0.92
N GLN A 434 18.25 -14.97 -0.38
CA GLN A 434 17.07 -14.71 -1.21
C GLN A 434 15.84 -15.53 -0.79
N LEU A 435 16.02 -16.58 0.02
CA LEU A 435 14.95 -17.45 0.51
C LEU A 435 14.49 -17.13 1.95
N ILE A 436 15.12 -16.17 2.62
CA ILE A 436 14.86 -15.82 4.04
C ILE A 436 13.51 -15.09 4.21
N ASP A 437 13.19 -14.19 3.30
CA ASP A 437 12.09 -13.26 3.43
C ASP A 437 10.73 -13.90 3.80
N PRO A 438 10.31 -15.02 3.19
CA PRO A 438 9.06 -15.67 3.58
C PRO A 438 9.03 -16.19 5.02
N PHE A 439 10.19 -16.57 5.58
CA PHE A 439 10.28 -17.06 6.97
C PHE A 439 10.17 -15.91 7.97
N LEU A 440 10.81 -14.77 7.70
CA LEU A 440 10.67 -13.56 8.52
C LEU A 440 9.22 -13.06 8.51
N ALA A 441 8.59 -12.97 7.33
CA ALA A 441 7.19 -12.57 7.21
C ALA A 441 6.24 -13.53 7.96
N LYS A 442 6.56 -14.83 8.01
CA LYS A 442 5.76 -15.79 8.78
C LYS A 442 5.98 -15.64 10.28
N LEU A 443 7.20 -15.39 10.75
CA LEU A 443 7.48 -15.08 12.16
C LEU A 443 6.72 -13.83 12.61
N ASP A 444 6.73 -12.77 11.81
CA ASP A 444 5.98 -11.54 12.05
C ASP A 444 4.45 -11.77 12.11
N ALA A 445 3.92 -12.63 11.22
CA ALA A 445 2.51 -13.01 11.24
C ALA A 445 2.13 -13.85 12.48
N LEU A 446 3.08 -14.55 13.10
CA LEU A 446 2.88 -15.35 14.31
C LEU A 446 3.13 -14.55 15.61
N ALA A 447 3.77 -13.38 15.52
CA ALA A 447 4.10 -12.54 16.67
C ALA A 447 2.84 -12.09 17.43
N GLN A 448 2.86 -12.21 18.76
CA GLN A 448 1.75 -11.86 19.65
C GLN A 448 2.12 -10.74 20.64
N SER A 449 3.40 -10.48 20.85
CA SER A 449 3.91 -9.52 21.83
C SER A 449 4.97 -8.60 21.23
N LYS A 450 5.22 -7.44 21.87
CA LYS A 450 6.33 -6.55 21.50
C LYS A 450 7.67 -7.31 21.50
N THR A 451 7.87 -8.23 22.42
CA THR A 451 9.08 -9.05 22.52
C THR A 451 9.28 -9.93 21.28
N ASP A 452 8.21 -10.56 20.75
CA ASP A 452 8.30 -11.37 19.53
C ASP A 452 8.73 -10.53 18.34
N TYR A 453 8.17 -9.32 18.21
CA TYR A 453 8.55 -8.37 17.15
C TYR A 453 10.00 -7.92 17.29
N ILE A 454 10.48 -7.60 18.49
CA ILE A 454 11.89 -7.24 18.74
C ILE A 454 12.81 -8.39 18.35
N LEU A 455 12.53 -9.62 18.77
CA LEU A 455 13.36 -10.78 18.46
C LEU A 455 13.35 -11.10 16.95
N THR A 456 12.21 -10.99 16.28
CA THR A 456 12.12 -11.12 14.81
C THR A 456 12.90 -10.02 14.11
N GLY A 457 12.82 -8.78 14.61
CA GLY A 457 13.61 -7.66 14.11
C GLY A 457 15.12 -7.89 14.25
N ARG A 458 15.58 -8.37 15.40
CA ARG A 458 17.01 -8.73 15.62
C ARG A 458 17.48 -9.82 14.66
N LEU A 459 16.68 -10.86 14.48
CA LEU A 459 16.97 -11.92 13.52
C LEU A 459 17.04 -11.38 12.08
N ALA A 460 16.17 -10.46 11.71
CA ALA A 460 16.20 -9.83 10.42
C ALA A 460 17.46 -8.96 10.21
N LEU A 461 17.90 -8.22 11.25
CA LEU A 461 19.16 -7.46 11.22
C LEU A 461 20.38 -8.39 11.12
N GLU A 462 20.41 -9.49 11.87
CA GLU A 462 21.44 -10.54 11.79
C GLU A 462 21.58 -11.07 10.36
N ALA A 463 20.46 -11.26 9.66
CA ALA A 463 20.42 -11.72 8.28
C ALA A 463 20.58 -10.59 7.23
N GLY A 464 20.88 -9.34 7.65
CA GLY A 464 21.03 -8.19 6.75
C GLY A 464 19.73 -7.73 6.09
N ARG A 465 18.56 -8.09 6.66
CA ARG A 465 17.22 -7.78 6.14
C ARG A 465 16.60 -6.60 6.87
N TYR A 466 17.23 -5.42 6.79
CA TYR A 466 16.79 -4.19 7.46
C TYR A 466 15.33 -3.83 7.17
N TYR A 467 14.87 -4.06 5.96
CA TYR A 467 13.51 -3.79 5.52
C TYR A 467 12.45 -4.51 6.38
N TYR A 468 12.73 -5.75 6.80
CA TYR A 468 11.80 -6.52 7.64
C TYR A 468 11.65 -5.96 9.05
N THR A 469 12.66 -5.31 9.59
CA THR A 469 12.56 -4.68 10.92
C THR A 469 11.58 -3.52 10.89
N VAL A 470 11.61 -2.71 9.82
CA VAL A 470 10.68 -1.60 9.62
C VAL A 470 9.26 -2.10 9.37
N GLU A 471 9.11 -3.19 8.63
CA GLU A 471 7.79 -3.80 8.36
C GLU A 471 7.19 -4.40 9.63
N ALA A 472 7.97 -5.18 10.39
CA ALA A 472 7.58 -5.71 11.69
C ALA A 472 7.17 -4.60 12.67
N ASN A 473 7.87 -3.45 12.67
CA ASN A 473 7.51 -2.30 13.48
C ASN A 473 6.16 -1.68 13.06
N LYS A 474 5.88 -1.60 11.77
CA LYS A 474 4.55 -1.15 11.28
C LYS A 474 3.43 -2.09 11.71
N ASP A 475 3.67 -3.40 11.61
CA ASP A 475 2.70 -4.42 12.02
C ASP A 475 2.43 -4.34 13.52
N LEU A 476 3.48 -4.18 14.34
CA LEU A 476 3.37 -3.96 15.78
C LEU A 476 2.53 -2.71 16.09
N GLN A 477 2.77 -1.60 15.39
CA GLN A 477 1.99 -0.38 15.55
C GLN A 477 0.50 -0.58 15.17
N GLN A 478 0.23 -1.33 14.11
CA GLN A 478 -1.14 -1.58 13.66
C GLN A 478 -1.89 -2.54 14.59
N LYS A 479 -1.25 -3.62 15.04
CA LYS A 479 -1.89 -4.68 15.82
C LYS A 479 -1.98 -4.35 17.31
N LEU A 480 -0.93 -3.78 17.88
CA LEU A 480 -0.82 -3.57 19.34
C LEU A 480 -0.70 -2.10 19.76
N GLY A 481 -0.59 -1.15 18.82
CA GLY A 481 -0.39 0.27 19.12
C GLY A 481 0.99 0.59 19.74
N LEU A 482 1.91 -0.37 19.74
CA LEU A 482 3.26 -0.26 20.27
C LEU A 482 4.28 -0.05 19.14
N PHE A 483 5.53 0.25 19.48
CA PHE A 483 6.62 0.35 18.50
C PHE A 483 7.96 -0.11 19.10
N MET A 484 8.90 -0.50 18.23
CA MET A 484 10.27 -0.82 18.58
C MET A 484 11.14 0.39 18.32
N PHE A 485 11.88 0.85 19.31
CA PHE A 485 12.74 2.03 19.16
C PHE A 485 14.05 1.70 18.43
N GLU A 486 14.68 0.58 18.80
CA GLU A 486 15.97 0.21 18.20
C GLU A 486 15.82 -0.49 16.87
N GLU A 487 15.20 -1.64 16.84
CA GLU A 487 15.08 -2.47 15.65
C GLU A 487 14.16 -1.86 14.58
N GLY A 488 13.11 -1.15 15.00
CA GLY A 488 12.16 -0.51 14.08
C GLY A 488 12.71 0.72 13.36
N TYR A 489 13.83 1.28 13.85
CA TYR A 489 14.52 2.42 13.26
C TYR A 489 16.00 2.11 13.06
N PRO A 490 16.32 1.20 12.12
CA PRO A 490 17.71 0.78 11.87
C PRO A 490 18.54 1.93 11.33
N THR A 491 19.87 1.85 11.54
CA THR A 491 20.83 2.85 11.10
C THR A 491 21.80 2.28 10.08
N LEU A 492 22.21 3.10 9.13
CA LEU A 492 23.24 2.76 8.15
C LEU A 492 24.64 2.96 8.74
N PRO A 493 25.69 2.31 8.16
CA PRO A 493 27.07 2.68 8.36
C PRO A 493 27.31 4.18 8.08
N PRO A 494 28.48 4.76 8.45
CA PRO A 494 28.76 6.17 8.28
C PRO A 494 28.40 6.69 6.88
N LEU A 495 27.60 7.77 6.85
CA LEU A 495 27.14 8.43 5.63
C LEU A 495 28.28 9.27 5.01
N PRO A 496 28.19 9.62 3.72
CA PRO A 496 29.14 10.56 3.08
C PRO A 496 29.18 11.90 3.82
N ALA A 497 30.36 12.52 3.87
CA ALA A 497 30.61 13.74 4.67
C ALA A 497 29.73 14.96 4.29
N GLN A 498 29.21 15.01 3.07
CA GLN A 498 28.38 16.11 2.55
C GLN A 498 26.88 15.83 2.65
N THR A 499 26.45 14.89 3.47
CA THR A 499 25.02 14.66 3.66
C THR A 499 24.39 15.82 4.43
N PRO A 500 23.10 16.10 4.21
CA PRO A 500 22.30 16.86 5.17
C PRO A 500 22.32 16.15 6.54
N GLU A 501 21.61 16.70 7.50
CA GLU A 501 21.49 16.06 8.81
C GLU A 501 21.17 14.56 8.68
N LYS A 502 21.98 13.71 9.34
CA LYS A 502 21.88 12.24 9.23
C LYS A 502 20.51 11.70 9.62
N ALA A 503 19.84 12.34 10.58
CA ALA A 503 18.50 11.97 11.01
C ALA A 503 17.47 12.16 9.88
N LEU A 504 17.57 13.25 9.11
CA LEU A 504 16.70 13.50 7.97
C LEU A 504 16.91 12.49 6.83
N VAL A 505 18.18 12.16 6.52
CA VAL A 505 18.49 11.15 5.50
C VAL A 505 17.92 9.78 5.87
N HIS A 506 18.08 9.35 7.13
CA HIS A 506 17.52 8.09 7.61
C HIS A 506 15.98 8.10 7.58
N ALA A 507 15.34 9.21 7.93
CA ALA A 507 13.89 9.35 7.87
C ALA A 507 13.35 9.24 6.44
N ILE A 508 14.06 9.80 5.45
CA ILE A 508 13.74 9.63 4.03
C ILE A 508 13.88 8.15 3.62
N ILE A 509 15.03 7.51 3.92
CA ILE A 509 15.26 6.09 3.58
C ILE A 509 14.23 5.18 4.24
N HIS A 510 13.89 5.44 5.50
CA HIS A 510 12.87 4.70 6.24
C HIS A 510 11.50 4.77 5.53
N ARG A 511 11.16 5.93 4.98
CA ARG A 511 9.89 6.12 4.29
C ARG A 511 9.91 5.59 2.86
N GLU A 512 11.00 5.80 2.12
CA GLU A 512 11.12 5.48 0.70
C GLU A 512 11.24 3.98 0.42
N SER A 513 12.15 3.31 1.11
CA SER A 513 12.49 1.92 0.82
C SER A 513 12.39 0.98 2.02
N MET A 514 12.13 1.51 3.23
CA MET A 514 12.29 0.73 4.47
C MET A 514 13.68 0.10 4.57
N PHE A 515 14.71 0.78 4.12
CA PHE A 515 16.09 0.27 4.04
C PHE A 515 16.31 -0.89 3.06
N ASN A 516 15.42 -1.09 2.08
CA ASN A 516 15.65 -2.07 1.02
C ASN A 516 16.50 -1.47 -0.12
N PRO A 517 17.77 -1.87 -0.29
CA PRO A 517 18.62 -1.32 -1.35
C PRO A 517 18.18 -1.73 -2.76
N LEU A 518 17.42 -2.84 -2.87
CA LEU A 518 16.93 -3.38 -4.13
C LEU A 518 15.54 -2.83 -4.51
N ALA A 519 14.98 -1.91 -3.71
CA ALA A 519 13.65 -1.36 -3.95
C ALA A 519 13.53 -0.73 -5.34
N LEU A 520 12.46 -1.12 -6.05
CA LEU A 520 12.11 -0.61 -7.37
C LEU A 520 10.60 -0.31 -7.39
N SER A 521 10.24 0.96 -7.52
CA SER A 521 8.83 1.36 -7.61
C SER A 521 8.24 1.07 -8.99
N GLN A 522 6.92 1.05 -9.10
CA GLN A 522 6.22 0.91 -10.39
C GLN A 522 6.57 2.07 -11.36
N ALA A 523 6.81 3.27 -10.82
CA ALA A 523 7.24 4.44 -11.58
C ALA A 523 8.72 4.41 -11.99
N GLY A 524 9.50 3.41 -11.49
CA GLY A 524 10.91 3.24 -11.81
C GLY A 524 11.88 3.94 -10.86
N ALA A 525 11.42 4.43 -9.70
CA ALA A 525 12.29 4.92 -8.64
C ALA A 525 13.12 3.78 -8.01
N ARG A 526 14.39 4.04 -7.62
CA ARG A 526 15.38 2.99 -7.35
C ARG A 526 16.14 3.18 -6.05
N GLY A 527 16.34 2.08 -5.33
CA GLY A 527 17.25 1.93 -4.20
C GLY A 527 16.78 2.59 -2.92
N LEU A 528 17.69 2.77 -1.96
CA LEU A 528 17.40 3.24 -0.60
C LEU A 528 16.59 4.53 -0.54
N MET A 529 16.97 5.53 -1.34
CA MET A 529 16.33 6.84 -1.37
C MET A 529 15.34 7.01 -2.54
N GLN A 530 14.95 5.92 -3.22
CA GLN A 530 13.96 5.88 -4.32
C GLN A 530 14.15 6.97 -5.38
N LEU A 531 15.34 7.04 -5.93
CA LEU A 531 15.68 8.05 -6.92
C LEU A 531 15.09 7.72 -8.30
N MET A 532 14.37 8.67 -8.87
CA MET A 532 14.00 8.59 -10.29
C MET A 532 15.27 8.70 -11.17
N PRO A 533 15.40 7.86 -12.22
CA PRO A 533 16.59 7.86 -13.08
C PRO A 533 16.97 9.23 -13.66
N ALA A 534 15.97 10.03 -14.04
CA ALA A 534 16.20 11.37 -14.57
C ALA A 534 16.77 12.31 -13.50
N THR A 535 16.22 12.29 -12.28
CA THR A 535 16.72 13.06 -11.13
C THR A 535 18.12 12.65 -10.76
N ALA A 536 18.39 11.34 -10.64
CA ALA A 536 19.71 10.82 -10.32
C ALA A 536 20.77 11.24 -11.36
N LYS A 537 20.42 11.21 -12.66
CA LYS A 537 21.32 11.66 -13.75
C LYS A 537 21.64 13.15 -13.64
N ALA A 538 20.66 13.98 -13.36
CA ALA A 538 20.83 15.43 -13.23
C ALA A 538 21.72 15.77 -12.01
N ILE A 539 21.49 15.12 -10.87
CA ILE A 539 22.28 15.32 -9.65
C ILE A 539 23.69 14.79 -9.81
N ALA A 540 23.90 13.59 -10.36
CA ALA A 540 25.23 13.05 -10.62
C ALA A 540 26.06 14.02 -11.48
N LYS A 541 25.47 14.56 -12.56
CA LYS A 541 26.14 15.58 -13.40
C LYS A 541 26.54 16.83 -12.60
N ARG A 542 25.65 17.30 -11.71
CA ARG A 542 25.90 18.50 -10.88
C ARG A 542 27.01 18.28 -9.86
N GLU A 543 27.06 17.08 -9.27
CA GLU A 543 28.07 16.71 -8.27
C GLU A 543 29.37 16.20 -8.89
N GLY A 544 29.52 16.22 -10.23
CA GLY A 544 30.70 15.71 -10.93
C GLY A 544 30.85 14.19 -10.92
N GLU A 545 29.75 13.47 -10.61
CA GLU A 545 29.74 12.02 -10.49
C GLU A 545 29.31 11.33 -11.80
N THR A 546 29.84 10.13 -12.05
CA THR A 546 29.42 9.33 -13.19
C THR A 546 28.08 8.67 -12.92
N TYR A 547 27.08 9.02 -13.72
CA TYR A 547 25.74 8.40 -13.63
C TYR A 547 25.75 6.95 -14.10
N ASN A 548 25.24 6.04 -13.26
CA ASN A 548 25.01 4.65 -13.62
C ASN A 548 23.70 4.13 -12.98
N ILE A 549 22.71 3.83 -13.83
CA ILE A 549 21.38 3.37 -13.38
C ILE A 549 21.43 2.05 -12.59
N LYS A 550 22.35 1.14 -12.91
CA LYS A 550 22.46 -0.15 -12.20
C LYS A 550 23.01 0.04 -10.79
N ARG A 551 23.90 1.01 -10.58
CA ARG A 551 24.43 1.33 -9.24
C ARG A 551 23.36 1.87 -8.30
N LEU A 552 22.26 2.43 -8.78
CA LEU A 552 21.18 2.92 -7.91
C LEU A 552 20.53 1.81 -7.05
N THR A 553 20.64 0.55 -7.45
CA THR A 553 20.16 -0.60 -6.66
C THR A 553 21.27 -1.53 -6.21
N ALA A 554 22.37 -1.61 -6.96
CA ALA A 554 23.48 -2.51 -6.65
C ALA A 554 24.51 -1.91 -5.67
N ASP A 555 24.54 -0.59 -5.52
CA ASP A 555 25.48 0.14 -4.68
C ASP A 555 24.75 1.09 -3.73
N PRO A 556 24.42 0.64 -2.50
CA PRO A 556 23.74 1.45 -1.51
C PRO A 556 24.43 2.79 -1.20
N ARG A 557 25.78 2.80 -1.16
CA ARG A 557 26.55 4.02 -0.91
C ARG A 557 26.35 5.05 -2.00
N TYR A 558 26.41 4.63 -3.28
CA TYR A 558 26.15 5.50 -4.41
C TYR A 558 24.72 6.05 -4.39
N ASN A 559 23.72 5.22 -4.07
CA ASN A 559 22.34 5.68 -3.98
C ASN A 559 22.18 6.76 -2.90
N VAL A 560 22.74 6.53 -1.71
CA VAL A 560 22.70 7.50 -0.60
C VAL A 560 23.47 8.77 -0.94
N GLN A 561 24.62 8.68 -1.61
CA GLN A 561 25.41 9.85 -2.03
C GLN A 561 24.59 10.75 -2.96
N ILE A 562 24.03 10.21 -4.03
CA ILE A 562 23.24 10.98 -5.01
C ILE A 562 21.93 11.48 -4.37
N GLY A 563 21.25 10.64 -3.57
CA GLY A 563 20.00 11.00 -2.89
C GLY A 563 20.18 12.09 -1.84
N SER A 564 21.26 12.03 -1.06
CA SER A 564 21.62 13.05 -0.07
C SER A 564 21.96 14.38 -0.73
N ALA A 565 22.67 14.37 -1.86
CA ALA A 565 22.95 15.57 -2.63
C ALA A 565 21.67 16.21 -3.17
N TYR A 566 20.70 15.41 -3.65
CA TYR A 566 19.39 15.92 -4.06
C TYR A 566 18.62 16.52 -2.87
N LEU A 567 18.58 15.81 -1.74
CA LEU A 567 17.92 16.29 -0.52
C LEU A 567 18.54 17.58 -0.01
N ARG A 568 19.88 17.68 0.03
CA ARG A 568 20.61 18.91 0.39
C ARG A 568 20.18 20.08 -0.50
N HIS A 569 20.15 19.86 -1.81
CA HIS A 569 19.71 20.90 -2.74
C HIS A 569 18.29 21.38 -2.45
N LEU A 570 17.36 20.49 -2.10
CA LEU A 570 16.00 20.88 -1.72
C LEU A 570 15.98 21.64 -0.38
N VAL A 571 16.75 21.18 0.60
CA VAL A 571 16.86 21.87 1.91
C VAL A 571 17.39 23.29 1.71
N ASP A 572 18.41 23.48 0.89
CA ASP A 572 19.00 24.80 0.57
C ASP A 572 17.97 25.68 -0.16
N ASN A 573 17.24 25.15 -1.13
CA ASN A 573 16.21 25.90 -1.87
C ASN A 573 15.06 26.42 -0.99
N TYR A 574 14.80 25.75 0.12
CA TYR A 574 13.80 26.18 1.10
C TYR A 574 14.39 26.80 2.37
N ASN A 575 15.69 27.20 2.34
CA ASN A 575 16.38 27.87 3.46
C ASN A 575 16.32 27.08 4.77
N GLY A 576 16.50 25.76 4.70
CA GLY A 576 16.43 24.88 5.86
C GLY A 576 15.00 24.54 6.35
N PHE A 577 13.97 24.94 5.64
CA PHE A 577 12.58 24.64 6.02
C PHE A 577 12.19 23.21 5.56
N TYR A 578 12.46 22.22 6.41
CA TYR A 578 12.31 20.80 6.11
C TYR A 578 10.92 20.39 5.61
N PRO A 579 9.78 20.87 6.17
CA PRO A 579 8.47 20.44 5.67
C PRO A 579 8.26 20.65 4.18
N MET A 580 8.74 21.77 3.63
CA MET A 580 8.66 22.02 2.18
C MET A 580 9.70 21.23 1.37
N ALA A 581 10.92 21.07 1.89
CA ALA A 581 11.94 20.25 1.25
C ALA A 581 11.50 18.78 1.13
N ILE A 582 10.87 18.24 2.18
CA ILE A 582 10.28 16.89 2.21
C ILE A 582 9.11 16.79 1.20
N ALA A 583 8.23 17.79 1.16
CA ALA A 583 7.16 17.84 0.17
C ALA A 583 7.69 17.84 -1.26
N ALA A 584 8.75 18.63 -1.51
CA ALA A 584 9.40 18.73 -2.82
C ALA A 584 10.15 17.46 -3.22
N TYR A 585 10.70 16.73 -2.24
CA TYR A 585 11.34 15.44 -2.49
C TYR A 585 10.36 14.43 -3.10
N ASN A 586 9.15 14.35 -2.53
CA ASN A 586 8.10 13.42 -2.97
C ASN A 586 7.36 13.89 -4.23
N ALA A 587 6.91 15.17 -4.24
CA ALA A 587 6.03 15.67 -5.30
C ALA A 587 6.72 16.58 -6.32
N GLY A 588 7.96 16.95 -6.08
CA GLY A 588 8.71 17.92 -6.89
C GLY A 588 8.47 19.39 -6.48
N PRO A 589 9.46 20.26 -6.67
CA PRO A 589 9.40 21.67 -6.26
C PRO A 589 8.32 22.48 -6.98
N GLY A 590 7.95 22.11 -8.21
CA GLY A 590 6.88 22.77 -8.96
C GLY A 590 5.53 22.69 -8.25
N ASN A 591 5.14 21.50 -7.77
CA ASN A 591 3.90 21.30 -7.01
C ASN A 591 3.92 22.10 -5.71
N VAL A 592 5.05 22.12 -4.98
CA VAL A 592 5.16 22.92 -3.73
C VAL A 592 4.95 24.41 -4.02
N ALA A 593 5.51 24.93 -5.11
CA ALA A 593 5.30 26.32 -5.52
C ALA A 593 3.83 26.62 -5.87
N GLU A 594 3.11 25.67 -6.49
CA GLU A 594 1.67 25.80 -6.73
C GLU A 594 0.88 25.84 -5.41
N TRP A 595 1.20 24.96 -4.46
CA TRP A 595 0.52 24.91 -3.15
C TRP A 595 0.79 26.16 -2.30
N VAL A 596 1.98 26.72 -2.38
CA VAL A 596 2.29 28.02 -1.74
C VAL A 596 1.44 29.14 -2.35
N ARG A 597 1.28 29.18 -3.67
CA ARG A 597 0.41 30.17 -4.33
C ARG A 597 -1.07 29.97 -3.97
N ALA A 598 -1.52 28.72 -3.88
CA ALA A 598 -2.92 28.43 -3.60
C ALA A 598 -3.30 28.65 -2.13
N PHE A 599 -2.44 28.30 -1.19
CA PHE A 599 -2.80 28.25 0.23
C PHE A 599 -2.05 29.23 1.11
N GLY A 600 -0.99 29.86 0.60
CA GLY A 600 -0.08 30.74 1.35
C GLY A 600 1.24 30.07 1.73
N ASP A 601 2.22 30.89 2.13
CA ASP A 601 3.55 30.45 2.55
C ASP A 601 3.62 30.31 4.08
N PRO A 602 3.75 29.10 4.63
CA PRO A 602 3.81 28.90 6.09
C PRO A 602 5.07 29.50 6.72
N ARG A 603 6.13 29.78 5.94
CA ARG A 603 7.36 30.44 6.42
C ARG A 603 7.15 31.92 6.73
N GLN A 604 6.14 32.52 6.11
CA GLN A 604 5.78 33.93 6.27
C GLN A 604 4.61 34.14 7.24
N GLY A 605 4.07 33.07 7.83
CA GLY A 605 2.91 33.17 8.72
C GLY A 605 1.58 33.40 8.02
N ASN A 606 1.53 33.33 6.68
CA ASN A 606 0.30 33.52 5.91
C ASN A 606 -0.71 32.38 6.10
N ILE A 607 -0.24 31.25 6.57
CA ILE A 607 -1.03 30.07 6.94
C ILE A 607 -0.31 29.32 8.07
N ASP A 608 -1.08 28.76 9.00
CA ASP A 608 -0.54 27.81 9.99
C ASP A 608 0.13 26.61 9.28
N LEU A 609 1.30 26.19 9.76
CA LEU A 609 2.06 25.13 9.10
C LEU A 609 1.31 23.80 9.05
N ILE A 610 0.59 23.44 10.11
CA ILE A 610 -0.19 22.19 10.13
C ILE A 610 -1.36 22.30 9.15
N ASP A 611 -2.02 23.46 9.08
CA ASP A 611 -3.08 23.72 8.11
C ASP A 611 -2.53 23.69 6.66
N TRP A 612 -1.30 24.18 6.43
CA TRP A 612 -0.66 24.09 5.13
C TRP A 612 -0.40 22.64 4.73
N ILE A 613 0.20 21.83 5.63
CA ILE A 613 0.43 20.40 5.40
C ILE A 613 -0.88 19.69 5.05
N GLU A 614 -1.95 19.96 5.82
CA GLU A 614 -3.26 19.34 5.61
C GLU A 614 -4.00 19.85 4.36
N SER A 615 -3.64 21.03 3.86
CA SER A 615 -4.17 21.58 2.60
C SER A 615 -3.54 20.96 1.37
N VAL A 616 -2.36 20.33 1.46
CA VAL A 616 -1.69 19.66 0.33
C VAL A 616 -2.67 18.72 -0.37
N PRO A 617 -2.96 18.91 -1.68
CA PRO A 617 -4.02 18.15 -2.35
C PRO A 617 -3.71 16.67 -2.50
N ILE A 618 -2.43 16.34 -2.74
CA ILE A 618 -1.97 14.98 -2.96
C ILE A 618 -1.88 14.26 -1.61
N TYR A 619 -2.75 13.27 -1.39
CA TYR A 619 -2.81 12.50 -0.14
C TYR A 619 -1.46 11.85 0.21
N GLU A 620 -0.80 11.27 -0.79
CA GLU A 620 0.51 10.63 -0.61
C GLU A 620 1.53 11.61 -0.06
N THR A 621 1.65 12.81 -0.66
CA THR A 621 2.62 13.82 -0.24
C THR A 621 2.28 14.39 1.14
N ARG A 622 1.01 14.64 1.43
CA ARG A 622 0.56 15.07 2.76
C ARG A 622 0.95 14.07 3.85
N ASN A 623 0.67 12.79 3.61
CA ASN A 623 1.07 11.71 4.51
C ASN A 623 2.59 11.53 4.57
N TYR A 624 3.28 11.73 3.44
CA TYR A 624 4.74 11.65 3.36
C TYR A 624 5.42 12.67 4.27
N ILE A 625 5.01 13.94 4.22
CA ILE A 625 5.54 14.99 5.10
C ILE A 625 5.40 14.57 6.56
N GLN A 626 4.21 14.14 6.97
CA GLN A 626 3.95 13.73 8.36
C GLN A 626 4.80 12.53 8.77
N ARG A 627 4.90 11.49 7.93
CA ARG A 627 5.65 10.27 8.25
C ARG A 627 7.17 10.49 8.26
N VAL A 628 7.70 11.34 7.39
CA VAL A 628 9.13 11.67 7.40
C VAL A 628 9.47 12.51 8.65
N MET A 629 8.65 13.51 9.00
CA MET A 629 8.89 14.31 10.19
C MET A 629 8.77 13.49 11.49
N GLU A 630 7.82 12.56 11.54
CA GLU A 630 7.68 11.58 12.63
C GLU A 630 8.94 10.72 12.78
N SER A 631 9.43 10.17 11.69
CA SER A 631 10.66 9.37 11.70
C SER A 631 11.90 10.22 11.98
N TYR A 632 11.94 11.45 11.49
CA TYR A 632 13.03 12.40 11.76
C TYR A 632 13.18 12.69 13.26
N TYR A 633 12.06 12.92 13.96
CA TYR A 633 12.04 13.09 15.42
C TYR A 633 12.68 11.87 16.12
N ILE A 634 12.28 10.65 15.71
CA ILE A 634 12.79 9.41 16.31
C ILE A 634 14.26 9.19 15.98
N TYR A 635 14.70 9.45 14.73
CA TYR A 635 16.12 9.30 14.36
C TYR A 635 17.04 10.29 15.07
N ARG A 636 16.58 11.50 15.40
CA ARG A 636 17.36 12.41 16.24
C ARG A 636 17.61 11.78 17.61
N LEU A 637 16.57 11.21 18.24
CA LEU A 637 16.73 10.45 19.51
C LEU A 637 17.68 9.26 19.35
N ARG A 638 17.58 8.50 18.25
CA ARG A 638 18.48 7.37 17.96
C ARG A 638 19.95 7.79 17.85
N PHE A 639 20.21 9.02 17.45
CA PHE A 639 21.56 9.58 17.35
C PHE A 639 21.99 10.39 18.58
N GLY A 640 21.20 10.39 19.65
CA GLY A 640 21.49 11.14 20.87
C GLY A 640 21.35 12.66 20.70
N GLU A 641 20.58 13.10 19.71
CA GLU A 641 20.31 14.50 19.41
C GLU A 641 18.96 14.92 19.99
N GLU A 642 18.79 16.21 20.30
CA GLU A 642 17.50 16.74 20.72
C GLU A 642 16.47 16.59 19.60
N PRO A 643 15.30 15.95 19.85
CA PRO A 643 14.30 15.74 18.83
C PRO A 643 13.64 17.05 18.42
N LYS A 644 13.20 17.12 17.16
CA LYS A 644 12.51 18.28 16.59
C LYS A 644 11.23 17.87 15.90
N THR A 645 10.15 18.61 16.14
CA THR A 645 8.90 18.50 15.40
C THR A 645 8.85 19.52 14.25
N VAL A 646 7.77 19.53 13.47
CA VAL A 646 7.60 20.56 12.42
C VAL A 646 7.51 21.98 12.99
N MET A 647 7.09 22.13 14.25
CA MET A 647 6.94 23.44 14.89
C MET A 647 8.28 24.11 15.15
N ASP A 648 9.37 23.36 15.23
CA ASP A 648 10.73 23.88 15.41
C ASP A 648 11.29 24.57 14.13
N PHE A 649 10.59 24.44 13.00
CA PHE A 649 10.90 25.13 11.74
C PHE A 649 10.09 26.41 11.53
N VAL A 650 9.08 26.68 12.35
CA VAL A 650 8.32 27.93 12.31
C VAL A 650 9.10 28.99 13.08
N LYS A 651 9.43 30.11 12.45
CA LYS A 651 10.05 31.25 13.16
C LYS A 651 9.09 31.75 14.27
N LYS A 652 9.60 31.79 15.49
CA LYS A 652 8.89 32.43 16.59
C LYS A 652 8.76 33.95 16.38
#